data_c7fc89c02dd3c488489de7aa3c4e6e6f
#
_entry.id   c7fc89c02dd3c488489de7aa3c4e6e6f
#
_cell.length_a   1.000
_cell.length_b   1.000
_cell.length_c   1.000
_cell.angle_alpha   90.00
_cell.angle_beta   90.00
_cell.angle_gamma   90.00
#
_symmetry.space_group_name_H-M   'P 1'
#
loop_
_entity.id
_entity.type
_entity.pdbx_description
1 polymer ?
#
loop_
_entity_poly.entity_id
_entity_poly.type
_entity_poly.pdbx_seq_one_letter_code
_entity_poly.pdbx_strand_id
1 'polypeptide(L)'
;MATNFLTKLFGSRNDRLLKQYRKTVARINAMEPDYEKLTDDELRGKTLEFKERATKGESLDDLLPEAFAVVREGSKRIMKMRHFDVQLLGGMALHYGKIAEMRTGEGKTLTATLPVYLNALSGKGVHVVTVNDYLANRDAMWMGRLYNFLGLTVGINLPNMPREEKQAAYAADITYGTNNEYGFDYLRDNMVYEARDRVQHGLNFAIVDEVDSILIDEARTPLIISGQAEDHTAMYIAMNKVVPLLVRQEGEADPRTGEGVTKPGDFTLDEKTHQVFLTEQGHESAERILASQGLIAEGASVYDPSNITLMHHLYAALRANHLYHRDQHYVVQDGEIVIVDEFTGRLMSGRRWSEGLHQAVEAKGGVNIQAENQTLASITFQNYFRLYNKLAGMTGTADTEAYEFQEIYGLETTVIPPNRPSRRDDQLDRVYKTTREKYEAAIKDIRECYERGQPVLVGTTSIENSEIIDQLLNKEGLPHQVLNAKQHAREADIVAQAGRAGMITIATNMAGRGTDIVLGGNIEKLVAAVETDESLDETTKQARIAEVRAEWARDHEKIKELGGLRIIATERHESRRIDNQLRGRSGRQGDPGSSRFYLSLDDSLMRIFAGDRVKAIMDRLKMPDGEAIEAGIVTRSIESAQRKVEARNFDIRKQLLEYDDVANDQRKVIYQQRNDILDAAELSDVIAAMREDCITDLVRLYVPAESVEEQWNLPALEKVLADEWQVPIALQQEVEGAHSITDDEILDRVLKAAHAAFDSKIEQVGRDNFTQFERVVLLQSFDSNWRDHLSSLDYLRQGIHLRGYAQKQPKQEYKREAFELFRQLLDQVKNEVTKILMTVQVQSPAQLDQAAQDMEQRAESIANVTYTAPTETGEVETTVDAQTVGHAIPEGVRVGRNDPCPCGSGKKYKQCHGKLA
;
A
#
# COMPACT_ATOMS: atom_id res chain seq x y z
N MET A 1 18.58 1.81 37.24
CA MET A 1 17.90 1.81 38.56
C MET A 1 17.26 3.16 38.92
N ALA A 2 17.84 4.30 38.61
CA ALA A 2 17.28 5.62 38.92
C ALA A 2 15.98 5.95 38.15
N THR A 3 15.85 5.54 36.92
CA THR A 3 14.65 5.74 36.12
C THR A 3 13.41 5.03 36.66
N ASN A 4 13.57 3.85 37.27
CA ASN A 4 12.44 3.10 37.84
C ASN A 4 11.88 3.72 39.13
N PHE A 5 12.70 4.49 39.87
CA PHE A 5 12.23 5.15 41.11
C PHE A 5 11.44 6.43 40.79
N LEU A 6 11.90 7.22 39.84
CA LEU A 6 11.21 8.43 39.36
C LEU A 6 9.87 8.12 38.69
N THR A 7 9.80 7.07 37.87
CA THR A 7 8.55 6.61 37.26
C THR A 7 7.55 6.07 38.29
N LYS A 8 8.00 5.44 39.36
CA LYS A 8 7.13 5.03 40.50
C LYS A 8 6.58 6.21 41.29
N LEU A 9 7.33 7.32 41.37
CA LEU A 9 6.92 8.50 42.16
C LEU A 9 6.04 9.47 41.35
N PHE A 10 6.36 9.67 40.07
CA PHE A 10 5.70 10.67 39.19
C PHE A 10 4.76 10.07 38.15
N GLY A 11 4.67 8.75 38.04
CA GLY A 11 3.96 8.05 36.98
C GLY A 11 4.70 8.13 35.62
N SER A 12 4.34 7.25 34.68
CA SER A 12 4.79 7.31 33.31
C SER A 12 4.18 8.53 32.57
N ARG A 13 4.70 8.87 31.40
CA ARG A 13 4.08 9.90 30.51
C ARG A 13 2.63 9.52 30.21
N ASN A 14 2.37 8.25 29.93
CA ASN A 14 1.03 7.71 29.70
C ASN A 14 0.10 7.92 30.91
N ASP A 15 0.56 7.64 32.13
CA ASP A 15 -0.25 7.83 33.35
C ASP A 15 -0.65 9.29 33.55
N ARG A 16 0.27 10.22 33.29
CA ARG A 16 0.01 11.66 33.38
C ARG A 16 -1.03 12.12 32.36
N LEU A 17 -0.91 11.63 31.10
CA LEU A 17 -1.87 11.92 30.04
C LEU A 17 -3.26 11.38 30.40
N LEU A 18 -3.33 10.12 30.81
CA LEU A 18 -4.60 9.52 31.23
C LEU A 18 -5.22 10.23 32.44
N LYS A 19 -4.40 10.71 33.39
CA LYS A 19 -4.89 11.52 34.51
C LYS A 19 -5.52 12.84 34.05
N GLN A 20 -5.00 13.46 32.99
CA GLN A 20 -5.59 14.64 32.38
C GLN A 20 -6.92 14.28 31.70
N TYR A 21 -6.96 13.23 30.88
CA TYR A 21 -8.16 12.78 30.19
C TYR A 21 -9.29 12.39 31.16
N ARG A 22 -8.97 11.77 32.32
CA ARG A 22 -9.96 11.42 33.35
C ARG A 22 -10.70 12.64 33.92
N LYS A 23 -10.10 13.84 33.90
CA LYS A 23 -10.81 15.06 34.30
C LYS A 23 -11.92 15.41 33.30
N THR A 24 -11.65 15.25 32.01
CA THR A 24 -12.65 15.43 30.96
C THR A 24 -13.72 14.35 31.02
N VAL A 25 -13.36 13.08 31.30
CA VAL A 25 -14.33 11.99 31.53
C VAL A 25 -15.26 12.32 32.68
N ALA A 26 -14.75 12.82 33.81
CA ALA A 26 -15.57 13.24 34.93
C ALA A 26 -16.56 14.36 34.54
N ARG A 27 -16.14 15.31 33.70
CA ARG A 27 -17.01 16.36 33.15
C ARG A 27 -18.12 15.78 32.25
N ILE A 28 -17.76 14.83 31.36
CA ILE A 28 -18.74 14.14 30.51
C ILE A 28 -19.75 13.36 31.33
N ASN A 29 -19.31 12.65 32.37
CA ASN A 29 -20.16 11.90 33.28
C ASN A 29 -21.13 12.82 34.03
N ALA A 30 -20.70 14.02 34.43
CA ALA A 30 -21.52 15.00 35.08
C ALA A 30 -22.63 15.58 34.18
N MET A 31 -22.40 15.61 32.86
CA MET A 31 -23.38 16.07 31.86
C MET A 31 -24.39 14.97 31.48
N GLU A 32 -24.11 13.69 31.68
CA GLU A 32 -24.94 12.58 31.25
C GLU A 32 -26.42 12.71 31.67
N PRO A 33 -26.76 13.04 32.93
CA PRO A 33 -28.14 13.16 33.35
C PRO A 33 -28.96 14.27 32.62
N ASP A 34 -28.27 15.29 32.09
CA ASP A 34 -28.93 16.36 31.36
C ASP A 34 -29.21 15.94 29.92
N TYR A 35 -28.33 15.19 29.28
CA TYR A 35 -28.54 14.64 27.94
C TYR A 35 -29.55 13.49 27.94
N GLU A 36 -29.68 12.72 29.01
CA GLU A 36 -30.74 11.70 29.14
C GLU A 36 -32.18 12.30 29.10
N LYS A 37 -32.36 13.54 29.51
CA LYS A 37 -33.66 14.22 29.52
C LYS A 37 -34.08 14.76 28.15
N LEU A 38 -33.15 14.88 27.20
CA LEU A 38 -33.41 15.40 25.87
C LEU A 38 -34.28 14.41 25.07
N THR A 39 -35.20 14.94 24.28
CA THR A 39 -35.88 14.13 23.25
C THR A 39 -34.92 13.77 22.13
N ASP A 40 -35.30 12.81 21.29
CA ASP A 40 -34.46 12.38 20.14
C ASP A 40 -34.22 13.55 19.17
N ASP A 41 -35.20 14.41 18.94
CA ASP A 41 -35.07 15.60 18.08
C ASP A 41 -34.15 16.66 18.68
N GLU A 42 -34.22 16.87 19.99
CA GLU A 42 -33.32 17.79 20.69
C GLU A 42 -31.89 17.27 20.70
N LEU A 43 -31.70 15.96 20.89
CA LEU A 43 -30.38 15.35 20.84
C LEU A 43 -29.78 15.46 19.45
N ARG A 44 -30.57 15.22 18.39
CA ARG A 44 -30.17 15.41 16.97
C ARG A 44 -29.86 16.88 16.69
N GLY A 45 -30.65 17.80 17.23
CA GLY A 45 -30.49 19.26 17.10
C GLY A 45 -29.12 19.75 17.61
N LYS A 46 -28.52 19.04 18.59
CA LYS A 46 -27.15 19.35 19.08
C LYS A 46 -26.10 19.28 17.99
N THR A 47 -26.25 18.42 17.02
CA THR A 47 -25.29 18.36 15.89
C THR A 47 -25.29 19.65 15.08
N LEU A 48 -26.44 20.21 14.81
CA LEU A 48 -26.55 21.48 14.09
C LEU A 48 -25.97 22.63 14.93
N GLU A 49 -26.28 22.66 16.23
CA GLU A 49 -25.70 23.63 17.17
C GLU A 49 -24.17 23.57 17.17
N PHE A 50 -23.58 22.36 17.24
CA PHE A 50 -22.14 22.22 17.26
C PHE A 50 -21.49 22.58 15.91
N LYS A 51 -22.11 22.22 14.77
CA LYS A 51 -21.64 22.67 13.44
C LYS A 51 -21.63 24.19 13.33
N GLU A 52 -22.67 24.87 13.86
CA GLU A 52 -22.74 26.33 13.88
C GLU A 52 -21.68 26.97 14.79
N ARG A 53 -21.46 26.42 16.00
CA ARG A 53 -20.41 26.86 16.92
C ARG A 53 -19.01 26.67 16.32
N ALA A 54 -18.75 25.55 15.69
CA ALA A 54 -17.48 25.27 15.00
C ALA A 54 -17.27 26.26 13.82
N THR A 55 -18.31 26.58 13.05
CA THR A 55 -18.23 27.55 11.95
C THR A 55 -17.95 28.97 12.47
N LYS A 56 -18.43 29.31 13.68
CA LYS A 56 -18.16 30.57 14.37
C LYS A 56 -16.76 30.65 15.00
N GLY A 57 -15.96 29.58 14.90
CA GLY A 57 -14.56 29.54 15.34
C GLY A 57 -14.32 28.91 16.70
N GLU A 58 -15.34 28.26 17.32
CA GLU A 58 -15.12 27.48 18.53
C GLU A 58 -14.29 26.20 18.20
N SER A 59 -13.31 25.89 19.02
CA SER A 59 -12.43 24.75 18.76
C SER A 59 -13.14 23.41 19.01
N LEU A 60 -12.78 22.37 18.25
CA LEU A 60 -13.28 21.02 18.48
C LEU A 60 -12.91 20.50 19.86
N ASP A 61 -11.80 20.95 20.43
CA ASP A 61 -11.36 20.60 21.80
C ASP A 61 -12.32 21.13 22.86
N ASP A 62 -12.89 22.32 22.66
CA ASP A 62 -13.88 22.92 23.57
C ASP A 62 -15.24 22.20 23.46
N LEU A 63 -15.62 21.78 22.24
CA LEU A 63 -16.82 21.01 21.97
C LEU A 63 -16.74 19.55 22.43
N LEU A 64 -15.54 18.99 22.62
CA LEU A 64 -15.32 17.57 22.89
C LEU A 64 -16.18 17.01 24.03
N PRO A 65 -16.28 17.62 25.23
CA PRO A 65 -17.05 17.05 26.31
C PRO A 65 -18.53 16.91 25.99
N GLU A 66 -19.12 17.92 25.36
CA GLU A 66 -20.55 17.96 24.97
C GLU A 66 -20.80 16.97 23.83
N ALA A 67 -19.94 16.96 22.80
CA ALA A 67 -20.05 16.07 21.67
C ALA A 67 -19.96 14.59 22.09
N PHE A 68 -19.03 14.25 23.01
CA PHE A 68 -18.91 12.88 23.51
C PHE A 68 -20.11 12.48 24.36
N ALA A 69 -20.72 13.41 25.13
CA ALA A 69 -21.95 13.16 25.85
C ALA A 69 -23.12 12.86 24.91
N VAL A 70 -23.26 13.61 23.78
CA VAL A 70 -24.28 13.38 22.74
C VAL A 70 -24.10 12.00 22.10
N VAL A 71 -22.87 11.62 21.69
CA VAL A 71 -22.59 10.33 21.08
C VAL A 71 -22.87 9.19 22.06
N ARG A 72 -22.48 9.33 23.33
CA ARG A 72 -22.74 8.33 24.37
C ARG A 72 -24.23 8.08 24.55
N GLU A 73 -25.03 9.14 24.66
CA GLU A 73 -26.48 9.02 24.82
C GLU A 73 -27.15 8.48 23.55
N GLY A 74 -26.75 8.96 22.36
CA GLY A 74 -27.23 8.43 21.08
C GLY A 74 -26.96 6.93 20.93
N SER A 75 -25.75 6.50 21.26
CA SER A 75 -25.35 5.08 21.23
C SER A 75 -26.18 4.24 22.22
N LYS A 76 -26.41 4.76 23.43
CA LYS A 76 -27.26 4.09 24.41
C LYS A 76 -28.69 3.90 23.90
N ARG A 77 -29.27 4.91 23.22
CA ARG A 77 -30.64 4.84 22.68
C ARG A 77 -30.77 3.90 21.49
N ILE A 78 -29.90 4.05 20.47
CA ILE A 78 -30.04 3.36 19.17
C ILE A 78 -29.39 1.99 19.17
N MET A 79 -28.21 1.87 19.77
CA MET A 79 -27.43 0.62 19.75
C MET A 79 -27.57 -0.18 21.02
N LYS A 80 -28.21 0.37 22.07
CA LYS A 80 -28.28 -0.22 23.40
C LYS A 80 -26.90 -0.41 24.05
N MET A 81 -25.92 0.35 23.62
CA MET A 81 -24.52 0.30 24.08
C MET A 81 -24.10 1.66 24.64
N ARG A 82 -23.84 1.71 25.94
CA ARG A 82 -23.29 2.89 26.59
C ARG A 82 -21.77 2.81 26.57
N HIS A 83 -21.06 3.82 26.07
CA HIS A 83 -19.62 3.87 26.11
C HIS A 83 -19.08 3.80 27.55
N PHE A 84 -18.09 2.95 27.78
CA PHE A 84 -17.37 2.89 29.06
C PHE A 84 -16.43 4.10 29.19
N ASP A 85 -16.06 4.43 30.43
CA ASP A 85 -15.12 5.55 30.68
C ASP A 85 -13.77 5.33 30.00
N VAL A 86 -13.29 4.09 29.92
CA VAL A 86 -12.05 3.74 29.18
C VAL A 86 -12.17 3.99 27.67
N GLN A 87 -13.36 3.82 27.10
CA GLN A 87 -13.61 4.13 25.70
C GLN A 87 -13.61 5.65 25.45
N LEU A 88 -14.07 6.46 26.40
CA LEU A 88 -13.92 7.92 26.31
C LEU A 88 -12.43 8.33 26.33
N LEU A 89 -11.59 7.65 27.13
CA LEU A 89 -10.13 7.86 27.12
C LEU A 89 -9.54 7.53 25.74
N GLY A 90 -9.94 6.40 25.16
CA GLY A 90 -9.52 5.99 23.81
C GLY A 90 -9.98 7.00 22.75
N GLY A 91 -11.22 7.44 22.81
CA GLY A 91 -11.78 8.46 21.89
C GLY A 91 -11.01 9.78 21.95
N MET A 92 -10.59 10.22 23.16
CA MET A 92 -9.75 11.41 23.30
C MET A 92 -8.35 11.19 22.69
N ALA A 93 -7.72 10.04 22.91
CA ALA A 93 -6.42 9.73 22.31
C ALA A 93 -6.49 9.80 20.78
N LEU A 94 -7.53 9.24 20.16
CA LEU A 94 -7.78 9.32 18.73
C LEU A 94 -8.03 10.77 18.26
N HIS A 95 -8.83 11.54 18.99
CA HIS A 95 -9.09 12.94 18.63
C HIS A 95 -7.81 13.78 18.62
N TYR A 96 -6.89 13.53 19.54
CA TYR A 96 -5.60 14.22 19.60
C TYR A 96 -4.52 13.65 18.66
N GLY A 97 -4.91 12.87 17.65
CA GLY A 97 -3.98 12.34 16.64
C GLY A 97 -2.97 11.34 17.22
N LYS A 98 -3.41 10.45 18.10
CA LYS A 98 -2.58 9.43 18.73
C LYS A 98 -3.09 8.03 18.39
N ILE A 99 -2.26 7.04 18.67
CA ILE A 99 -2.70 5.64 18.64
C ILE A 99 -3.31 5.29 20.00
N ALA A 100 -4.57 4.86 19.98
CA ALA A 100 -5.23 4.27 21.14
C ALA A 100 -4.96 2.77 21.16
N GLU A 101 -4.05 2.31 22.02
CA GLU A 101 -3.88 0.89 22.26
C GLU A 101 -4.96 0.42 23.22
N MET A 102 -5.97 -0.27 22.68
CA MET A 102 -7.06 -0.88 23.43
C MET A 102 -7.06 -2.39 23.16
N ARG A 103 -7.03 -3.19 24.20
CA ARG A 103 -7.03 -4.65 24.05
C ARG A 103 -8.18 -5.13 23.17
N THR A 104 -7.97 -6.22 22.46
CA THR A 104 -9.02 -6.84 21.65
C THR A 104 -10.24 -7.15 22.52
N GLY A 105 -11.45 -6.86 22.03
CA GLY A 105 -12.69 -7.02 22.78
C GLY A 105 -13.05 -5.84 23.70
N GLU A 106 -12.28 -4.74 23.73
CA GLU A 106 -12.62 -3.51 24.48
C GLU A 106 -13.54 -2.55 23.71
N GLY A 107 -14.01 -2.93 22.51
CA GLY A 107 -14.96 -2.14 21.71
C GLY A 107 -14.33 -0.96 20.99
N LYS A 108 -13.21 -1.17 20.32
CA LYS A 108 -12.50 -0.14 19.51
C LYS A 108 -13.42 0.52 18.48
N THR A 109 -14.20 -0.28 17.72
CA THR A 109 -15.15 0.22 16.72
C THR A 109 -16.15 1.21 17.31
N LEU A 110 -16.69 0.92 18.49
CA LEU A 110 -17.57 1.83 19.20
C LEU A 110 -16.85 3.07 19.72
N THR A 111 -15.61 2.91 20.21
CA THR A 111 -14.76 4.02 20.67
C THR A 111 -14.50 5.02 19.56
N ALA A 112 -14.26 4.55 18.33
CA ALA A 112 -14.02 5.41 17.17
C ALA A 112 -15.18 6.34 16.85
N THR A 113 -16.43 5.99 17.23
CA THR A 113 -17.60 6.86 16.96
C THR A 113 -17.49 8.21 17.62
N LEU A 114 -16.82 8.30 18.76
CA LEU A 114 -16.63 9.55 19.52
C LEU A 114 -15.81 10.59 18.74
N PRO A 115 -14.55 10.33 18.37
CA PRO A 115 -13.74 11.28 17.61
C PRO A 115 -14.21 11.43 16.16
N VAL A 116 -14.80 10.41 15.54
CA VAL A 116 -15.38 10.50 14.21
C VAL A 116 -16.49 11.54 14.17
N TYR A 117 -17.47 11.42 15.07
CA TYR A 117 -18.55 12.41 15.19
C TYR A 117 -18.01 13.84 15.41
N LEU A 118 -17.11 14.00 16.39
CA LEU A 118 -16.56 15.31 16.74
C LEU A 118 -15.83 15.97 15.55
N ASN A 119 -15.01 15.21 14.83
CA ASN A 119 -14.25 15.76 13.71
C ASN A 119 -15.11 15.96 12.46
N ALA A 120 -16.18 15.19 12.27
CA ALA A 120 -17.15 15.37 11.20
C ALA A 120 -17.92 16.71 11.29
N LEU A 121 -18.04 17.27 12.50
CA LEU A 121 -18.66 18.59 12.72
C LEU A 121 -17.94 19.72 11.97
N SER A 122 -16.67 19.53 11.61
CA SER A 122 -15.88 20.51 10.83
C SER A 122 -16.36 20.64 9.37
N GLY A 123 -17.13 19.69 8.85
CA GLY A 123 -17.56 19.64 7.45
C GLY A 123 -16.45 19.33 6.45
N LYS A 124 -15.24 18.94 6.92
CA LYS A 124 -14.08 18.65 6.07
C LYS A 124 -13.91 17.17 5.74
N GLY A 125 -14.85 16.32 6.15
CA GLY A 125 -14.80 14.86 5.97
C GLY A 125 -13.90 14.14 6.99
N VAL A 126 -14.33 12.93 7.35
CA VAL A 126 -13.58 11.99 8.19
C VAL A 126 -13.50 10.64 7.50
N HIS A 127 -12.32 10.11 7.36
CA HIS A 127 -12.09 8.77 6.78
C HIS A 127 -11.83 7.76 7.89
N VAL A 128 -12.59 6.66 7.87
CA VAL A 128 -12.36 5.50 8.74
C VAL A 128 -11.80 4.39 7.87
N VAL A 129 -10.55 4.03 8.15
CA VAL A 129 -9.77 3.09 7.33
C VAL A 129 -9.80 1.72 7.98
N THR A 130 -10.19 0.70 7.22
CA THR A 130 -10.22 -0.70 7.63
C THR A 130 -9.29 -1.55 6.79
N VAL A 131 -8.97 -2.76 7.27
CA VAL A 131 -8.06 -3.67 6.57
C VAL A 131 -8.72 -4.40 5.39
N ASN A 132 -10.06 -4.52 5.35
CA ASN A 132 -10.76 -5.20 4.26
C ASN A 132 -12.18 -4.66 4.05
N ASP A 133 -12.78 -5.02 2.92
CA ASP A 133 -14.09 -4.56 2.46
C ASP A 133 -15.23 -5.02 3.37
N TYR A 134 -15.11 -6.24 3.91
CA TYR A 134 -16.12 -6.77 4.83
C TYR A 134 -16.25 -5.90 6.08
N LEU A 135 -15.11 -5.52 6.67
CA LEU A 135 -15.10 -4.66 7.87
C LEU A 135 -15.56 -3.25 7.53
N ALA A 136 -15.14 -2.69 6.39
CA ALA A 136 -15.60 -1.38 5.94
C ALA A 136 -17.13 -1.33 5.84
N ASN A 137 -17.72 -2.31 5.17
CA ASN A 137 -19.17 -2.38 4.99
C ASN A 137 -19.90 -2.67 6.31
N ARG A 138 -19.46 -3.66 7.08
CA ARG A 138 -20.04 -4.03 8.38
C ARG A 138 -20.08 -2.86 9.34
N ASP A 139 -18.93 -2.21 9.52
CA ASP A 139 -18.77 -1.14 10.53
C ASP A 139 -19.50 0.14 10.10
N ALA A 140 -19.49 0.47 8.80
CA ALA A 140 -20.27 1.58 8.27
C ALA A 140 -21.77 1.36 8.46
N MET A 141 -22.29 0.17 8.17
CA MET A 141 -23.72 -0.13 8.37
C MET A 141 -24.09 -0.14 9.85
N TRP A 142 -23.24 -0.68 10.71
CA TRP A 142 -23.51 -0.79 12.13
C TRP A 142 -23.39 0.55 12.83
N MET A 143 -22.27 1.24 12.72
CA MET A 143 -22.05 2.55 13.36
C MET A 143 -22.82 3.67 12.64
N GLY A 144 -23.09 3.52 11.34
CA GLY A 144 -23.90 4.44 10.56
C GLY A 144 -25.31 4.67 11.13
N ARG A 145 -25.87 3.68 11.81
CA ARG A 145 -27.16 3.84 12.54
C ARG A 145 -27.07 4.98 13.58
N LEU A 146 -25.95 5.06 14.30
CA LEU A 146 -25.69 6.11 15.28
C LEU A 146 -25.47 7.46 14.61
N TYR A 147 -24.62 7.52 13.59
CA TYR A 147 -24.31 8.76 12.89
C TYR A 147 -25.54 9.34 12.18
N ASN A 148 -26.31 8.51 11.49
CA ASN A 148 -27.55 8.92 10.83
C ASN A 148 -28.61 9.41 11.85
N PHE A 149 -28.72 8.75 13.00
CA PHE A 149 -29.58 9.20 14.09
C PHE A 149 -29.17 10.60 14.58
N LEU A 150 -27.86 10.88 14.67
CA LEU A 150 -27.34 12.17 15.07
C LEU A 150 -27.31 13.21 13.93
N GLY A 151 -27.75 12.87 12.71
CA GLY A 151 -27.87 13.79 11.58
C GLY A 151 -26.59 13.96 10.75
N LEU A 152 -25.68 12.98 10.79
CA LEU A 152 -24.49 12.91 9.93
C LEU A 152 -24.70 11.87 8.83
N THR A 153 -24.09 12.10 7.67
CA THR A 153 -24.12 11.19 6.52
C THR A 153 -22.93 10.25 6.53
N VAL A 154 -23.13 9.02 6.05
CA VAL A 154 -22.10 7.97 5.97
C VAL A 154 -22.02 7.44 4.56
N GLY A 155 -20.81 7.43 4.00
CA GLY A 155 -20.46 6.81 2.72
C GLY A 155 -19.60 5.55 2.94
N ILE A 156 -19.63 4.64 1.98
CA ILE A 156 -18.81 3.42 1.96
C ILE A 156 -18.05 3.41 0.65
N ASN A 157 -16.73 3.30 0.73
CA ASN A 157 -15.84 3.22 -0.42
C ASN A 157 -15.29 1.80 -0.55
N LEU A 158 -15.72 1.09 -1.59
CA LEU A 158 -15.34 -0.28 -1.89
C LEU A 158 -14.66 -0.38 -3.27
N PRO A 159 -13.91 -1.46 -3.54
CA PRO A 159 -13.36 -1.73 -4.87
C PRO A 159 -14.45 -1.83 -5.95
N ASN A 160 -14.08 -1.46 -7.16
CA ASN A 160 -14.95 -1.58 -8.35
C ASN A 160 -16.28 -0.80 -8.29
N MET A 161 -16.40 0.20 -7.41
CA MET A 161 -17.54 1.10 -7.41
C MET A 161 -17.48 2.07 -8.60
N PRO A 162 -18.62 2.40 -9.23
CA PRO A 162 -18.69 3.47 -10.21
C PRO A 162 -18.23 4.82 -9.63
N ARG A 163 -17.71 5.69 -10.50
CA ARG A 163 -17.16 7.00 -10.11
C ARG A 163 -18.18 7.85 -9.35
N GLU A 164 -19.41 7.93 -9.82
CA GLU A 164 -20.49 8.71 -9.20
C GLU A 164 -20.83 8.22 -7.79
N GLU A 165 -20.79 6.91 -7.57
CA GLU A 165 -21.02 6.32 -6.25
C GLU A 165 -19.87 6.63 -5.30
N LYS A 166 -18.61 6.58 -5.79
CA LYS A 166 -17.44 6.99 -5.02
C LYS A 166 -17.49 8.48 -4.66
N GLN A 167 -17.84 9.34 -5.60
CA GLN A 167 -18.02 10.77 -5.35
C GLN A 167 -19.08 11.02 -4.26
N ALA A 168 -20.22 10.33 -4.31
CA ALA A 168 -21.25 10.41 -3.29
C ALA A 168 -20.74 9.89 -1.93
N ALA A 169 -19.93 8.82 -1.91
CA ALA A 169 -19.36 8.30 -0.69
C ALA A 169 -18.37 9.27 -0.02
N TYR A 170 -17.51 9.91 -0.82
CA TYR A 170 -16.57 10.92 -0.30
C TYR A 170 -17.22 12.26 0.05
N ALA A 171 -18.37 12.59 -0.54
CA ALA A 171 -19.15 13.77 -0.19
C ALA A 171 -19.89 13.65 1.16
N ALA A 172 -19.96 12.44 1.74
CA ALA A 172 -20.54 12.23 3.06
C ALA A 172 -19.67 12.84 4.18
N ASP A 173 -20.28 13.15 5.33
CA ASP A 173 -19.54 13.62 6.52
C ASP A 173 -18.49 12.62 7.00
N ILE A 174 -18.76 11.31 6.81
CA ILE A 174 -17.92 10.18 7.25
C ILE A 174 -17.85 9.16 6.13
N THR A 175 -16.65 8.74 5.75
CA THR A 175 -16.43 7.71 4.73
C THR A 175 -15.68 6.53 5.33
N TYR A 176 -16.24 5.32 5.19
CA TYR A 176 -15.58 4.06 5.53
C TYR A 176 -15.01 3.44 4.26
N GLY A 177 -13.80 2.91 4.34
CA GLY A 177 -13.17 2.23 3.20
C GLY A 177 -11.93 1.46 3.59
N THR A 178 -11.36 0.72 2.65
CA THR A 178 -10.10 0.01 2.86
C THR A 178 -8.90 0.92 2.62
N ASN A 179 -7.80 0.63 3.29
CA ASN A 179 -6.52 1.31 3.08
C ASN A 179 -6.11 1.34 1.60
N ASN A 180 -6.27 0.22 0.89
CA ASN A 180 -5.93 0.11 -0.53
C ASN A 180 -6.77 1.07 -1.39
N GLU A 181 -8.10 1.07 -1.21
CA GLU A 181 -8.98 1.90 -2.02
C GLU A 181 -8.76 3.40 -1.80
N TYR A 182 -8.54 3.84 -0.57
CA TYR A 182 -8.18 5.23 -0.31
C TYR A 182 -6.90 5.65 -1.05
N GLY A 183 -5.89 4.79 -1.03
CA GLY A 183 -4.64 5.07 -1.72
C GLY A 183 -4.76 5.01 -3.23
N PHE A 184 -5.51 4.04 -3.78
CA PHE A 184 -5.77 3.95 -5.22
C PHE A 184 -6.62 5.11 -5.72
N ASP A 185 -7.64 5.54 -4.96
CA ASP A 185 -8.43 6.72 -5.33
C ASP A 185 -7.58 7.98 -5.35
N TYR A 186 -6.66 8.14 -4.40
CA TYR A 186 -5.69 9.24 -4.44
C TYR A 186 -4.82 9.21 -5.71
N LEU A 187 -4.32 8.04 -6.10
CA LEU A 187 -3.54 7.91 -7.32
C LEU A 187 -4.39 8.18 -8.57
N ARG A 188 -5.61 7.64 -8.64
CA ARG A 188 -6.56 7.87 -9.74
C ARG A 188 -6.92 9.35 -9.89
N ASP A 189 -7.18 10.05 -8.79
CA ASP A 189 -7.50 11.48 -8.78
C ASP A 189 -6.37 12.35 -9.36
N ASN A 190 -5.13 11.88 -9.22
CA ASN A 190 -3.97 12.54 -9.82
C ASN A 190 -3.65 12.08 -11.26
N MET A 191 -4.55 11.29 -11.87
CA MET A 191 -4.46 10.84 -13.26
C MET A 191 -5.63 11.33 -14.13
N VAL A 192 -6.65 11.98 -13.55
CA VAL A 192 -7.84 12.47 -14.28
C VAL A 192 -7.50 13.68 -15.16
N TYR A 193 -8.23 13.85 -16.27
CA TYR A 193 -8.07 14.97 -17.19
C TYR A 193 -9.06 16.11 -16.94
N GLU A 194 -10.12 15.87 -16.16
CA GLU A 194 -11.08 16.89 -15.75
C GLU A 194 -11.20 16.97 -14.22
N ALA A 195 -11.26 18.19 -13.68
CA ALA A 195 -11.38 18.40 -12.23
C ALA A 195 -12.65 17.77 -11.62
N ARG A 196 -13.75 17.72 -12.41
CA ARG A 196 -15.03 17.09 -11.98
C ARG A 196 -14.93 15.57 -11.81
N ASP A 197 -13.90 14.92 -12.35
CA ASP A 197 -13.74 13.47 -12.29
C ASP A 197 -13.02 13.00 -11.02
N ARG A 198 -12.50 13.93 -10.23
CA ARG A 198 -11.94 13.63 -8.92
C ARG A 198 -13.02 13.10 -7.98
N VAL A 199 -12.66 12.12 -7.14
CA VAL A 199 -13.58 11.53 -6.16
C VAL A 199 -13.29 12.01 -4.74
N GLN A 200 -12.03 12.24 -4.36
CA GLN A 200 -11.65 12.73 -3.02
C GLN A 200 -11.74 14.25 -2.91
N HIS A 201 -12.25 14.74 -1.77
CA HIS A 201 -12.42 16.18 -1.51
C HIS A 201 -11.42 16.76 -0.50
N GLY A 202 -10.37 16.02 -0.19
CA GLY A 202 -9.33 16.43 0.75
C GLY A 202 -9.02 15.35 1.79
N LEU A 203 -7.85 15.45 2.39
CA LEU A 203 -7.33 14.48 3.37
C LEU A 203 -7.24 15.18 4.73
N ASN A 204 -8.41 15.35 5.39
CA ASN A 204 -8.49 16.10 6.65
C ASN A 204 -8.15 15.25 7.87
N PHE A 205 -8.97 14.24 8.19
CA PHE A 205 -8.77 13.38 9.35
C PHE A 205 -8.99 11.90 8.98
N ALA A 206 -8.02 11.05 9.32
CA ALA A 206 -8.17 9.61 9.21
C ALA A 206 -8.01 8.92 10.56
N ILE A 207 -8.88 7.95 10.81
CA ILE A 207 -8.73 6.95 11.87
C ILE A 207 -8.47 5.59 11.23
N VAL A 208 -7.30 5.02 11.52
CA VAL A 208 -6.89 3.72 10.99
C VAL A 208 -7.21 2.64 12.02
N ASP A 209 -8.16 1.76 11.69
CA ASP A 209 -8.41 0.57 12.52
C ASP A 209 -7.38 -0.51 12.25
N GLU A 210 -7.01 -1.25 13.27
CA GLU A 210 -5.90 -2.21 13.22
C GLU A 210 -4.63 -1.56 12.60
N VAL A 211 -4.26 -0.40 13.14
CA VAL A 211 -3.19 0.47 12.62
C VAL A 211 -1.85 -0.23 12.48
N ASP A 212 -1.57 -1.23 13.28
CA ASP A 212 -0.37 -2.05 13.23
C ASP A 212 -0.34 -3.01 12.02
N SER A 213 -1.49 -3.47 11.53
CA SER A 213 -1.55 -4.19 10.25
C SER A 213 -1.20 -3.26 9.09
N ILE A 214 -1.94 -2.18 8.98
CA ILE A 214 -1.89 -1.28 7.83
C ILE A 214 -0.55 -0.55 7.77
N LEU A 215 -0.08 0.03 8.89
CA LEU A 215 1.10 0.88 8.89
C LEU A 215 2.43 0.15 9.15
N ILE A 216 2.39 -1.13 9.56
CA ILE A 216 3.60 -1.92 9.80
C ILE A 216 3.68 -3.14 8.86
N ASP A 217 2.67 -4.03 8.89
CA ASP A 217 2.76 -5.29 8.13
C ASP A 217 2.60 -5.08 6.63
N GLU A 218 1.59 -4.35 6.23
CA GLU A 218 1.27 -4.05 4.83
C GLU A 218 2.18 -2.95 4.26
N ALA A 219 2.78 -2.12 5.11
CA ALA A 219 3.63 -1.00 4.71
C ALA A 219 5.04 -1.44 4.21
N ARG A 220 5.19 -2.66 3.72
CA ARG A 220 6.41 -3.19 3.09
C ARG A 220 6.43 -3.00 1.58
N THR A 221 5.26 -2.87 0.96
CA THR A 221 5.08 -2.75 -0.49
C THR A 221 4.27 -1.50 -0.79
N PRO A 222 4.62 -0.71 -1.79
CA PRO A 222 3.82 0.43 -2.23
C PRO A 222 2.54 -0.04 -2.94
N LEU A 223 1.56 0.86 -3.00
CA LEU A 223 0.44 0.75 -3.92
C LEU A 223 0.93 1.15 -5.30
N ILE A 224 0.68 0.33 -6.32
CA ILE A 224 1.13 0.55 -7.68
C ILE A 224 -0.03 0.38 -8.65
N ILE A 225 -0.23 1.37 -9.51
CA ILE A 225 -1.07 1.25 -10.71
C ILE A 225 -0.11 1.07 -11.87
N SER A 226 -0.24 -0.03 -12.62
CA SER A 226 0.57 -0.31 -13.80
C SER A 226 -0.32 -0.50 -15.01
N GLY A 227 0.21 -0.21 -16.18
CA GLY A 227 -0.46 -0.43 -17.45
C GLY A 227 0.52 -0.93 -18.50
N GLN A 228 0.02 -1.25 -19.68
CA GLN A 228 0.86 -1.74 -20.77
C GLN A 228 1.82 -0.63 -21.22
N ALA A 229 3.12 -0.93 -21.19
CA ALA A 229 4.17 -0.03 -21.68
C ALA A 229 4.26 -0.04 -23.22
N GLU A 230 5.05 0.89 -23.73
CA GLU A 230 5.50 0.85 -25.13
C GLU A 230 6.28 -0.45 -25.42
N ASP A 231 6.28 -0.85 -26.69
CA ASP A 231 6.91 -2.10 -27.12
C ASP A 231 8.43 -2.00 -27.16
N HIS A 232 9.10 -2.49 -26.15
CA HIS A 232 10.56 -2.61 -26.08
C HIS A 232 11.11 -3.96 -26.59
N THR A 233 10.31 -4.76 -27.29
CA THR A 233 10.67 -6.08 -27.81
C THR A 233 12.01 -6.06 -28.59
N ALA A 234 12.22 -5.04 -29.42
CA ALA A 234 13.46 -4.89 -30.18
C ALA A 234 14.70 -4.75 -29.29
N MET A 235 14.56 -4.08 -28.12
CA MET A 235 15.64 -3.87 -27.17
C MET A 235 16.03 -5.16 -26.46
N TYR A 236 15.05 -5.95 -26.00
CA TYR A 236 15.31 -7.27 -25.40
C TYR A 236 16.00 -8.23 -26.38
N ILE A 237 15.59 -8.24 -27.64
CA ILE A 237 16.24 -9.02 -28.70
C ILE A 237 17.68 -8.54 -28.95
N ALA A 238 17.91 -7.23 -28.99
CA ALA A 238 19.23 -6.66 -29.17
C ALA A 238 20.17 -7.04 -28.00
N MET A 239 19.72 -6.85 -26.75
CA MET A 239 20.51 -7.20 -25.56
C MET A 239 20.82 -8.70 -25.46
N ASN A 240 19.86 -9.56 -25.84
CA ASN A 240 20.12 -11.00 -25.87
C ASN A 240 21.24 -11.40 -26.85
N LYS A 241 21.50 -10.60 -27.90
CA LYS A 241 22.62 -10.77 -28.83
C LYS A 241 23.95 -10.23 -28.28
N VAL A 242 23.91 -9.27 -27.35
CA VAL A 242 25.11 -8.71 -26.68
C VAL A 242 25.68 -9.69 -25.67
N VAL A 243 24.85 -10.41 -24.93
CA VAL A 243 25.29 -11.33 -23.85
C VAL A 243 26.36 -12.34 -24.27
N PRO A 244 26.28 -13.03 -25.41
CA PRO A 244 27.32 -13.99 -25.82
C PRO A 244 28.68 -13.37 -26.14
N LEU A 245 28.75 -12.04 -26.28
CA LEU A 245 29.99 -11.29 -26.55
C LEU A 245 30.75 -10.91 -25.28
N LEU A 246 30.12 -11.08 -24.11
CA LEU A 246 30.69 -10.79 -22.79
C LEU A 246 31.20 -12.11 -22.15
N VAL A 247 32.31 -12.06 -21.46
CA VAL A 247 33.00 -13.23 -20.89
C VAL A 247 32.84 -13.27 -19.38
N ARG A 248 32.39 -14.42 -18.84
CA ARG A 248 32.30 -14.60 -17.39
C ARG A 248 33.68 -14.63 -16.74
N GLN A 249 33.86 -13.93 -15.63
CA GLN A 249 35.05 -14.04 -14.78
C GLN A 249 34.99 -15.34 -13.97
N GLU A 250 36.12 -16.04 -13.84
CA GLU A 250 36.26 -17.21 -12.99
C GLU A 250 37.13 -16.87 -11.77
N GLY A 251 36.64 -17.20 -10.56
CA GLY A 251 37.23 -16.84 -9.27
C GLY A 251 36.75 -15.49 -8.72
N GLU A 252 36.67 -15.43 -7.41
CA GLU A 252 36.33 -14.17 -6.69
C GLU A 252 37.62 -13.47 -6.25
N ALA A 253 37.72 -12.17 -6.48
CA ALA A 253 38.80 -11.35 -5.98
C ALA A 253 38.66 -11.17 -4.45
N ASP A 254 39.70 -11.44 -3.68
CA ASP A 254 39.75 -11.06 -2.27
C ASP A 254 39.67 -9.52 -2.17
N PRO A 255 38.70 -8.95 -1.44
CA PRO A 255 38.52 -7.50 -1.34
C PRO A 255 39.72 -6.73 -0.78
N ARG A 256 40.66 -7.44 -0.14
CA ARG A 256 41.85 -6.83 0.49
C ARG A 256 43.12 -6.98 -0.34
N THR A 257 43.25 -8.10 -1.07
CA THR A 257 44.48 -8.42 -1.78
C THR A 257 44.33 -8.36 -3.30
N GLY A 258 43.10 -8.42 -3.81
CA GLY A 258 42.84 -8.54 -5.25
C GLY A 258 43.18 -9.92 -5.83
N GLU A 259 43.70 -10.84 -5.02
CA GLU A 259 44.06 -12.17 -5.44
C GLU A 259 42.83 -13.10 -5.41
N GLY A 260 42.78 -14.12 -6.26
CA GLY A 260 41.71 -15.12 -6.33
C GLY A 260 41.00 -15.22 -7.68
N VAL A 261 41.24 -14.25 -8.58
CA VAL A 261 40.72 -14.29 -9.95
C VAL A 261 41.58 -15.29 -10.74
N THR A 262 40.99 -16.41 -11.16
CA THR A 262 41.65 -17.44 -11.96
C THR A 262 41.63 -17.11 -13.45
N LYS A 263 40.57 -16.42 -13.91
CA LYS A 263 40.44 -15.95 -15.29
C LYS A 263 39.70 -14.61 -15.29
N PRO A 264 40.31 -13.49 -15.73
CA PRO A 264 39.64 -12.21 -15.86
C PRO A 264 38.46 -12.30 -16.84
N GLY A 265 37.43 -11.55 -16.59
CA GLY A 265 36.23 -11.50 -17.41
C GLY A 265 35.42 -10.24 -17.22
N ASP A 266 34.38 -10.11 -18.00
CA ASP A 266 33.55 -8.90 -18.07
C ASP A 266 32.50 -8.85 -16.94
N PHE A 267 32.07 -9.99 -16.37
CA PHE A 267 31.09 -10.04 -15.30
C PHE A 267 31.28 -11.22 -14.32
N THR A 268 30.78 -11.03 -13.10
CA THR A 268 30.69 -12.03 -12.05
C THR A 268 29.24 -12.39 -11.75
N LEU A 269 29.00 -13.59 -11.21
CA LEU A 269 27.70 -14.11 -10.85
C LEU A 269 27.62 -14.36 -9.34
N ASP A 270 26.58 -13.87 -8.69
CA ASP A 270 26.20 -14.30 -7.35
C ASP A 270 24.94 -15.19 -7.46
N GLU A 271 25.14 -16.49 -7.39
CA GLU A 271 24.08 -17.50 -7.49
C GLU A 271 23.16 -17.49 -6.26
N LYS A 272 23.61 -16.96 -5.11
CA LYS A 272 22.80 -16.91 -3.88
C LYS A 272 21.78 -15.77 -3.90
N THR A 273 22.15 -14.64 -4.50
CA THR A 273 21.28 -13.45 -4.61
C THR A 273 20.66 -13.32 -5.98
N HIS A 274 20.93 -14.21 -6.91
CA HIS A 274 20.52 -14.16 -8.32
C HIS A 274 20.89 -12.84 -9.01
N GLN A 275 22.10 -12.33 -8.74
CA GLN A 275 22.59 -11.08 -9.29
C GLN A 275 23.82 -11.25 -10.17
N VAL A 276 23.98 -10.32 -11.10
CA VAL A 276 25.15 -10.22 -11.99
C VAL A 276 25.81 -8.87 -11.74
N PHE A 277 27.15 -8.85 -11.70
CA PHE A 277 27.93 -7.64 -11.54
C PHE A 277 28.94 -7.53 -12.68
N LEU A 278 28.94 -6.39 -13.40
CA LEU A 278 29.99 -6.10 -14.37
C LEU A 278 31.30 -5.75 -13.64
N THR A 279 32.42 -6.25 -14.17
CA THR A 279 33.75 -5.85 -13.72
C THR A 279 34.16 -4.51 -14.36
N GLU A 280 35.24 -3.91 -13.91
CA GLU A 280 35.79 -2.67 -14.53
C GLU A 280 36.05 -2.88 -16.04
N GLN A 281 36.65 -4.00 -16.41
CA GLN A 281 36.82 -4.42 -17.80
C GLN A 281 35.49 -4.65 -18.52
N GLY A 282 34.47 -5.18 -17.78
CA GLY A 282 33.14 -5.45 -18.32
C GLY A 282 32.38 -4.19 -18.71
N HIS A 283 32.57 -3.12 -17.98
CA HIS A 283 31.99 -1.82 -18.33
C HIS A 283 32.52 -1.31 -19.66
N GLU A 284 33.84 -1.30 -19.84
CA GLU A 284 34.49 -0.89 -21.10
C GLU A 284 34.09 -1.80 -22.28
N SER A 285 34.00 -3.12 -22.03
CA SER A 285 33.59 -4.08 -23.07
C SER A 285 32.13 -3.87 -23.46
N ALA A 286 31.23 -3.65 -22.50
CA ALA A 286 29.80 -3.38 -22.75
C ALA A 286 29.62 -2.08 -23.55
N GLU A 287 30.28 -0.97 -23.15
CA GLU A 287 30.23 0.31 -23.86
C GLU A 287 30.70 0.17 -25.31
N ARG A 288 31.82 -0.50 -25.54
CA ARG A 288 32.36 -0.75 -26.89
C ARG A 288 31.41 -1.60 -27.75
N ILE A 289 30.81 -2.65 -27.17
CA ILE A 289 29.90 -3.53 -27.92
C ILE A 289 28.62 -2.76 -28.26
N LEU A 290 28.02 -2.05 -27.30
CA LEU A 290 26.80 -1.27 -27.51
C LEU A 290 27.01 -0.14 -28.55
N ALA A 291 28.15 0.54 -28.49
CA ALA A 291 28.53 1.55 -29.50
C ALA A 291 28.69 0.91 -30.91
N SER A 292 29.32 -0.26 -30.99
CA SER A 292 29.48 -0.98 -32.26
C SER A 292 28.15 -1.42 -32.89
N GLN A 293 27.12 -1.59 -32.08
CA GLN A 293 25.76 -1.91 -32.51
C GLN A 293 24.88 -0.66 -32.73
N GLY A 294 25.42 0.52 -32.52
CA GLY A 294 24.70 1.79 -32.65
C GLY A 294 23.64 2.05 -31.56
N LEU A 295 23.73 1.37 -30.44
CA LEU A 295 22.79 1.52 -29.33
C LEU A 295 23.16 2.68 -28.39
N ILE A 296 24.47 3.06 -28.36
CA ILE A 296 24.97 4.28 -27.67
C ILE A 296 25.90 5.03 -28.61
N ALA A 297 26.09 6.32 -28.35
CA ALA A 297 27.05 7.14 -29.07
C ALA A 297 28.49 6.69 -28.75
N GLU A 298 29.41 6.84 -29.71
CA GLU A 298 30.81 6.51 -29.49
C GLU A 298 31.43 7.41 -28.41
N GLY A 299 31.97 6.80 -27.36
CA GLY A 299 32.53 7.49 -26.20
C GLY A 299 31.51 7.88 -25.11
N ALA A 300 30.22 7.58 -25.27
CA ALA A 300 29.23 7.76 -24.21
C ALA A 300 29.30 6.65 -23.18
N SER A 301 29.08 6.97 -21.90
CA SER A 301 29.01 5.98 -20.84
C SER A 301 27.64 5.32 -20.73
N VAL A 302 27.61 4.03 -20.44
CA VAL A 302 26.36 3.31 -20.09
C VAL A 302 25.71 3.83 -18.81
N TYR A 303 26.45 4.56 -17.99
CA TYR A 303 25.96 5.20 -16.76
C TYR A 303 25.43 6.62 -16.96
N ASP A 304 25.47 7.14 -18.16
CA ASP A 304 24.82 8.41 -18.45
C ASP A 304 23.31 8.29 -18.21
N PRO A 305 22.66 9.33 -17.68
CA PRO A 305 21.21 9.28 -17.39
C PRO A 305 20.37 8.86 -18.60
N SER A 306 20.78 9.25 -19.81
CA SER A 306 20.13 8.85 -21.09
C SER A 306 20.25 7.34 -21.40
N ASN A 307 21.23 6.65 -20.83
CA ASN A 307 21.56 5.26 -21.14
C ASN A 307 21.16 4.27 -20.01
N ILE A 308 20.56 4.75 -18.91
CA ILE A 308 20.15 3.91 -17.76
C ILE A 308 19.26 2.75 -18.18
N THR A 309 18.33 2.98 -19.10
CA THR A 309 17.42 1.94 -19.62
C THR A 309 18.18 0.81 -20.33
N LEU A 310 19.25 1.15 -21.07
CA LEU A 310 20.10 0.14 -21.74
C LEU A 310 20.81 -0.75 -20.73
N MET A 311 21.33 -0.19 -19.64
CA MET A 311 21.94 -0.97 -18.55
C MET A 311 20.96 -1.94 -17.92
N HIS A 312 19.72 -1.49 -17.65
CA HIS A 312 18.69 -2.34 -17.13
C HIS A 312 18.43 -3.56 -18.02
N HIS A 313 18.22 -3.34 -19.32
CA HIS A 313 18.01 -4.42 -20.27
C HIS A 313 19.23 -5.34 -20.41
N LEU A 314 20.44 -4.81 -20.32
CA LEU A 314 21.67 -5.60 -20.33
C LEU A 314 21.76 -6.52 -19.09
N TYR A 315 21.52 -5.98 -17.90
CA TYR A 315 21.49 -6.79 -16.66
C TYR A 315 20.38 -7.84 -16.68
N ALA A 316 19.20 -7.49 -17.13
CA ALA A 316 18.09 -8.45 -17.28
C ALA A 316 18.47 -9.59 -18.24
N ALA A 317 19.11 -9.27 -19.38
CA ALA A 317 19.59 -10.25 -20.35
C ALA A 317 20.70 -11.13 -19.79
N LEU A 318 21.66 -10.58 -19.04
CA LEU A 318 22.74 -11.34 -18.38
C LEU A 318 22.16 -12.28 -17.32
N ARG A 319 21.26 -11.79 -16.44
CA ARG A 319 20.57 -12.61 -15.45
C ARG A 319 19.80 -13.75 -16.10
N ALA A 320 19.00 -13.45 -17.13
CA ALA A 320 18.21 -14.45 -17.86
C ALA A 320 19.06 -15.56 -18.47
N ASN A 321 20.20 -15.19 -19.04
CA ASN A 321 21.06 -16.16 -19.73
C ASN A 321 21.90 -17.03 -18.77
N HIS A 322 22.37 -16.47 -17.66
CA HIS A 322 23.36 -17.12 -16.79
C HIS A 322 22.79 -17.66 -15.48
N LEU A 323 21.67 -17.14 -14.97
CA LEU A 323 21.10 -17.52 -13.68
C LEU A 323 19.75 -18.25 -13.80
N TYR A 324 19.05 -18.11 -14.92
CA TYR A 324 17.73 -18.74 -15.10
C TYR A 324 17.77 -19.79 -16.19
N HIS A 325 17.74 -21.06 -15.82
CA HIS A 325 17.89 -22.20 -16.71
C HIS A 325 16.54 -22.86 -17.02
N ARG A 326 16.36 -23.23 -18.29
CA ARG A 326 15.19 -23.98 -18.75
C ARG A 326 15.13 -25.32 -18.05
N ASP A 327 13.91 -25.80 -17.77
CA ASP A 327 13.59 -27.06 -17.10
C ASP A 327 14.02 -27.11 -15.61
N GLN A 328 14.57 -26.04 -15.08
CA GLN A 328 14.91 -25.85 -13.68
C GLN A 328 14.12 -24.69 -13.06
N HIS A 329 14.21 -23.50 -13.63
CA HIS A 329 13.55 -22.27 -13.14
C HIS A 329 12.30 -21.94 -13.95
N TYR A 330 12.19 -22.42 -15.19
CA TYR A 330 11.05 -22.24 -16.06
C TYR A 330 10.93 -23.36 -17.10
N VAL A 331 9.73 -23.53 -17.62
CA VAL A 331 9.45 -24.38 -18.79
C VAL A 331 8.80 -23.55 -19.88
N VAL A 332 8.90 -24.01 -21.13
CA VAL A 332 8.18 -23.42 -22.27
C VAL A 332 6.97 -24.31 -22.54
N GLN A 333 5.78 -23.77 -22.34
CA GLN A 333 4.50 -24.45 -22.57
C GLN A 333 3.59 -23.56 -23.41
N ASP A 334 3.02 -24.11 -24.48
CA ASP A 334 2.10 -23.41 -25.42
C ASP A 334 2.66 -22.09 -26.00
N GLY A 335 4.00 -21.99 -26.13
CA GLY A 335 4.71 -20.80 -26.63
C GLY A 335 4.93 -19.70 -25.59
N GLU A 336 4.66 -19.97 -24.33
CA GLU A 336 4.87 -19.05 -23.20
C GLU A 336 5.88 -19.60 -22.19
N ILE A 337 6.50 -18.68 -21.45
CA ILE A 337 7.38 -19.02 -20.31
C ILE A 337 6.50 -19.23 -19.06
N VAL A 338 6.58 -20.40 -18.45
CA VAL A 338 5.91 -20.73 -17.19
C VAL A 338 6.95 -20.96 -16.09
N ILE A 339 6.87 -20.21 -15.01
CA ILE A 339 7.81 -20.26 -13.88
C ILE A 339 7.65 -21.60 -13.14
N VAL A 340 8.78 -22.18 -12.71
CA VAL A 340 8.84 -23.33 -11.79
C VAL A 340 9.21 -22.79 -10.40
N ASP A 341 8.41 -23.10 -9.41
CA ASP A 341 8.72 -22.76 -8.02
C ASP A 341 9.91 -23.57 -7.51
N GLU A 342 10.95 -22.90 -7.05
CA GLU A 342 12.20 -23.53 -6.63
C GLU A 342 12.05 -24.47 -5.42
N PHE A 343 11.07 -24.21 -4.56
CA PHE A 343 10.87 -24.99 -3.32
C PHE A 343 9.95 -26.18 -3.53
N THR A 344 8.91 -26.01 -4.35
CA THR A 344 7.86 -27.02 -4.53
C THR A 344 7.95 -27.75 -5.87
N GLY A 345 8.70 -27.25 -6.84
CA GLY A 345 8.76 -27.76 -8.21
C GLY A 345 7.46 -27.63 -9.00
N ARG A 346 6.49 -26.84 -8.49
CA ARG A 346 5.17 -26.63 -9.13
C ARG A 346 5.25 -25.56 -10.21
N LEU A 347 4.47 -25.76 -11.27
CA LEU A 347 4.31 -24.77 -12.33
C LEU A 347 3.41 -23.63 -11.84
N MET A 348 3.89 -22.40 -11.97
CA MET A 348 3.20 -21.18 -11.57
C MET A 348 2.63 -20.46 -12.80
N SER A 349 1.54 -20.97 -13.34
CA SER A 349 0.88 -20.35 -14.51
C SER A 349 0.35 -18.97 -14.17
N GLY A 350 0.61 -17.97 -15.03
CA GLY A 350 0.16 -16.60 -14.86
C GLY A 350 1.05 -15.71 -13.97
N ARG A 351 2.05 -16.26 -13.28
CA ARG A 351 3.10 -15.46 -12.63
C ARG A 351 4.19 -15.10 -13.62
N ARG A 352 4.74 -13.88 -13.43
CA ARG A 352 5.85 -13.34 -14.23
C ARG A 352 6.93 -12.80 -13.28
N TRP A 353 8.19 -12.90 -13.68
CA TRP A 353 9.27 -12.18 -12.99
C TRP A 353 9.15 -10.68 -13.30
N SER A 354 9.45 -9.86 -12.33
CA SER A 354 9.51 -8.39 -12.45
C SER A 354 10.81 -7.91 -13.12
N GLU A 355 10.89 -6.62 -13.31
CA GLU A 355 12.13 -5.92 -13.73
C GLU A 355 12.67 -6.36 -15.10
N GLY A 356 11.79 -6.58 -16.08
CA GLY A 356 12.19 -6.97 -17.43
C GLY A 356 12.82 -8.36 -17.54
N LEU A 357 12.99 -9.09 -16.41
CA LEU A 357 13.61 -10.40 -16.40
C LEU A 357 12.77 -11.44 -17.17
N HIS A 358 11.46 -11.39 -17.03
CA HIS A 358 10.56 -12.32 -17.74
C HIS A 358 10.69 -12.14 -19.25
N GLN A 359 10.68 -10.91 -19.73
CA GLN A 359 10.87 -10.55 -21.14
C GLN A 359 12.27 -10.95 -21.64
N ALA A 360 13.29 -10.77 -20.81
CA ALA A 360 14.65 -11.24 -21.14
C ALA A 360 14.73 -12.77 -21.25
N VAL A 361 13.99 -13.52 -20.42
CA VAL A 361 13.86 -14.99 -20.51
C VAL A 361 13.03 -15.38 -21.74
N GLU A 362 11.97 -14.63 -22.09
CA GLU A 362 11.20 -14.82 -23.32
C GLU A 362 12.10 -14.61 -24.55
N ALA A 363 12.92 -13.55 -24.57
CA ALA A 363 13.91 -13.29 -25.62
C ALA A 363 14.95 -14.43 -25.74
N LYS A 364 15.47 -14.92 -24.62
CA LYS A 364 16.37 -16.07 -24.56
C LYS A 364 15.69 -17.35 -25.07
N GLY A 365 14.43 -17.57 -24.65
CA GLY A 365 13.65 -18.75 -25.04
C GLY A 365 13.17 -18.73 -26.51
N GLY A 366 13.29 -17.60 -27.19
CA GLY A 366 12.82 -17.43 -28.58
C GLY A 366 11.30 -17.52 -28.71
N VAL A 367 10.57 -17.22 -27.63
CA VAL A 367 9.11 -17.14 -27.59
C VAL A 367 8.65 -15.70 -27.86
N ASN A 368 7.34 -15.50 -28.02
CA ASN A 368 6.79 -14.17 -28.19
C ASN A 368 7.03 -13.34 -26.91
N ILE A 369 7.69 -12.19 -27.05
CA ILE A 369 7.95 -11.28 -25.92
C ILE A 369 6.67 -10.48 -25.68
N GLN A 370 6.10 -10.64 -24.50
CA GLN A 370 4.91 -9.89 -24.13
C GLN A 370 5.29 -8.50 -23.61
N ALA A 371 4.43 -7.52 -23.86
CA ALA A 371 4.67 -6.14 -23.42
C ALA A 371 4.94 -6.08 -21.91
N GLU A 372 5.84 -5.21 -21.51
CA GLU A 372 6.15 -4.91 -20.12
C GLU A 372 5.04 -4.04 -19.53
N ASN A 373 4.73 -4.22 -18.25
CA ASN A 373 3.85 -3.30 -17.54
C ASN A 373 4.69 -2.16 -16.96
N GLN A 374 4.37 -0.94 -17.37
CA GLN A 374 4.98 0.27 -16.82
C GLN A 374 4.19 0.76 -15.61
N THR A 375 4.89 1.23 -14.58
CA THR A 375 4.26 1.91 -13.45
C THR A 375 3.69 3.25 -13.89
N LEU A 376 2.37 3.40 -13.80
CA LEU A 376 1.67 4.64 -14.10
C LEU A 376 1.67 5.60 -12.92
N ALA A 377 1.41 5.05 -11.73
CA ALA A 377 1.43 5.78 -10.47
C ALA A 377 1.75 4.83 -9.32
N SER A 378 2.41 5.33 -8.29
CA SER A 378 2.72 4.57 -7.09
C SER A 378 2.78 5.48 -5.87
N ILE A 379 2.47 4.94 -4.69
CA ILE A 379 2.66 5.60 -3.40
C ILE A 379 2.81 4.56 -2.30
N THR A 380 3.69 4.80 -1.34
CA THR A 380 3.76 3.97 -0.13
C THR A 380 2.67 4.35 0.86
N PHE A 381 2.22 3.40 1.69
CA PHE A 381 1.26 3.71 2.76
C PHE A 381 1.80 4.78 3.71
N GLN A 382 3.11 4.73 4.01
CA GLN A 382 3.76 5.73 4.85
C GLN A 382 3.55 7.14 4.30
N ASN A 383 3.82 7.33 3.02
CA ASN A 383 3.69 8.62 2.38
C ASN A 383 2.24 9.04 2.15
N TYR A 384 1.35 8.09 1.86
CA TYR A 384 -0.09 8.37 1.72
C TYR A 384 -0.70 8.87 3.03
N PHE A 385 -0.52 8.13 4.14
CA PHE A 385 -1.12 8.50 5.42
C PHE A 385 -0.51 9.77 6.03
N ARG A 386 0.71 10.13 5.66
CA ARG A 386 1.32 11.44 6.03
C ARG A 386 0.67 12.65 5.34
N LEU A 387 -0.14 12.44 4.30
CA LEU A 387 -0.87 13.52 3.63
C LEU A 387 -2.06 14.03 4.43
N TYR A 388 -2.59 13.26 5.36
CA TYR A 388 -3.68 13.71 6.21
C TYR A 388 -3.24 14.82 7.15
N ASN A 389 -4.09 15.85 7.29
CA ASN A 389 -3.84 16.93 8.26
C ASN A 389 -3.78 16.39 9.69
N LYS A 390 -4.61 15.40 10.00
CA LYS A 390 -4.64 14.69 11.28
C LYS A 390 -4.80 13.19 11.05
N LEU A 391 -3.90 12.40 11.64
CA LEU A 391 -3.92 10.96 11.60
C LEU A 391 -4.06 10.40 13.01
N ALA A 392 -4.86 9.37 13.18
CA ALA A 392 -4.99 8.60 14.41
C ALA A 392 -5.12 7.11 14.09
N GLY A 393 -4.89 6.26 15.06
CA GLY A 393 -5.02 4.83 14.86
C GLY A 393 -5.44 4.09 16.11
N MET A 394 -5.98 2.90 15.96
CA MET A 394 -6.34 2.03 17.06
C MET A 394 -5.94 0.58 16.78
N THR A 395 -5.46 -0.10 17.82
CA THR A 395 -5.13 -1.53 17.76
C THR A 395 -5.05 -2.07 19.18
N GLY A 396 -4.94 -3.39 19.32
CA GLY A 396 -4.71 -4.05 20.60
C GLY A 396 -3.23 -4.20 20.98
N THR A 397 -2.28 -3.83 20.11
CA THR A 397 -0.87 -4.24 20.18
C THR A 397 0.10 -3.21 19.58
N ALA A 398 -0.02 -1.93 19.92
CA ALA A 398 0.84 -0.88 19.39
C ALA A 398 2.15 -0.66 20.18
N ASP A 399 2.17 -0.94 21.47
CA ASP A 399 3.28 -0.61 22.39
C ASP A 399 4.61 -1.26 21.96
N THR A 400 4.55 -2.45 21.36
CA THR A 400 5.74 -3.15 20.85
C THR A 400 6.43 -2.41 19.70
N GLU A 401 5.69 -1.66 18.89
CA GLU A 401 6.13 -0.91 17.72
C GLU A 401 6.01 0.62 17.94
N ALA A 402 5.83 1.08 19.17
CA ALA A 402 5.61 2.49 19.50
C ALA A 402 6.73 3.41 18.95
N TYR A 403 7.98 2.91 18.91
CA TYR A 403 9.10 3.63 18.35
C TYR A 403 8.93 3.87 16.84
N GLU A 404 8.53 2.85 16.09
CA GLU A 404 8.31 2.94 14.63
C GLU A 404 7.16 3.89 14.30
N PHE A 405 6.05 3.81 15.03
CA PHE A 405 4.93 4.74 14.86
C PHE A 405 5.33 6.19 15.09
N GLN A 406 6.15 6.44 16.11
CA GLN A 406 6.64 7.79 16.39
C GLN A 406 7.65 8.28 15.34
N GLU A 407 8.60 7.44 14.94
CA GLU A 407 9.68 7.82 13.99
C GLU A 407 9.17 8.05 12.58
N ILE A 408 8.26 7.16 12.09
CA ILE A 408 7.79 7.19 10.71
C ILE A 408 6.57 8.09 10.54
N TYR A 409 5.59 8.00 11.43
CA TYR A 409 4.29 8.66 11.28
C TYR A 409 4.07 9.82 12.24
N GLY A 410 4.96 10.05 13.20
CA GLY A 410 4.77 11.04 14.26
C GLY A 410 3.66 10.69 15.25
N LEU A 411 3.22 9.42 15.28
CA LEU A 411 2.11 8.96 16.10
C LEU A 411 2.57 8.47 17.47
N GLU A 412 2.14 9.15 18.52
CA GLU A 412 2.37 8.72 19.91
C GLU A 412 1.37 7.64 20.32
N THR A 413 1.86 6.55 20.90
CA THR A 413 1.01 5.47 21.41
C THR A 413 0.54 5.77 22.83
N THR A 414 -0.78 5.67 23.06
CA THR A 414 -1.42 5.80 24.37
C THR A 414 -2.05 4.46 24.74
N VAL A 415 -1.52 3.82 25.78
CA VAL A 415 -2.04 2.55 26.29
C VAL A 415 -3.25 2.82 27.19
N ILE A 416 -4.42 2.37 26.76
CA ILE A 416 -5.67 2.54 27.50
C ILE A 416 -5.88 1.33 28.42
N PRO A 417 -6.16 1.54 29.72
CA PRO A 417 -6.41 0.43 30.64
C PRO A 417 -7.69 -0.30 30.25
N PRO A 418 -7.76 -1.63 30.42
CA PRO A 418 -8.97 -2.37 30.14
C PRO A 418 -10.10 -1.99 31.12
N ASN A 419 -11.35 -2.12 30.67
CA ASN A 419 -12.54 -1.86 31.48
C ASN A 419 -12.63 -2.78 32.71
N ARG A 420 -12.24 -4.04 32.52
CA ARG A 420 -12.15 -5.04 33.61
C ARG A 420 -10.76 -5.67 33.61
N PRO A 421 -10.18 -5.99 34.79
CA PRO A 421 -8.90 -6.69 34.88
C PRO A 421 -8.93 -8.02 34.12
N SER A 422 -7.87 -8.30 33.34
CA SER A 422 -7.74 -9.57 32.62
C SER A 422 -7.57 -10.73 33.63
N ARG A 423 -8.30 -11.83 33.39
CA ARG A 423 -8.20 -13.10 34.10
C ARG A 423 -7.56 -14.20 33.27
N ARG A 424 -6.96 -13.86 32.12
CA ARG A 424 -6.28 -14.82 31.27
C ARG A 424 -4.99 -15.30 31.91
N ASP A 425 -4.80 -16.63 31.90
CA ASP A 425 -3.57 -17.30 32.35
C ASP A 425 -2.64 -17.55 31.14
N ASP A 426 -1.60 -16.71 30.99
CA ASP A 426 -0.61 -16.88 29.95
C ASP A 426 0.53 -17.79 30.46
N GLN A 427 0.45 -19.08 30.12
CA GLN A 427 1.35 -20.11 30.61
C GLN A 427 2.72 -20.04 29.92
N LEU A 428 3.77 -20.59 30.54
CA LEU A 428 5.10 -20.66 29.97
C LEU A 428 5.11 -21.51 28.69
N ASP A 429 6.03 -21.15 27.79
CA ASP A 429 6.25 -21.90 26.55
C ASP A 429 6.80 -23.30 26.86
N ARG A 430 6.37 -24.29 26.09
CA ARG A 430 6.91 -25.64 26.09
C ARG A 430 7.78 -25.87 24.88
N VAL A 431 9.08 -26.09 25.11
CA VAL A 431 10.06 -26.30 24.04
C VAL A 431 10.48 -27.76 23.97
N TYR A 432 10.22 -28.41 22.84
CA TYR A 432 10.53 -29.79 22.54
C TYR A 432 11.76 -29.91 21.62
N LYS A 433 12.39 -31.09 21.56
CA LYS A 433 13.53 -31.31 20.68
C LYS A 433 13.12 -31.32 19.21
N THR A 434 11.99 -31.96 18.90
CA THR A 434 11.54 -32.21 17.53
C THR A 434 10.13 -31.68 17.30
N THR A 435 9.84 -31.38 16.04
CA THR A 435 8.51 -30.96 15.57
C THR A 435 7.44 -32.01 15.87
N ARG A 436 7.80 -33.31 15.78
CA ARG A 436 6.88 -34.40 16.05
C ARG A 436 6.41 -34.39 17.52
N GLU A 437 7.35 -34.31 18.49
CA GLU A 437 7.02 -34.25 19.91
C GLU A 437 6.14 -33.05 20.26
N LYS A 438 6.44 -31.88 19.61
CA LYS A 438 5.64 -30.66 19.72
C LYS A 438 4.19 -30.90 19.35
N TYR A 439 3.93 -31.49 18.18
CA TYR A 439 2.57 -31.73 17.70
C TYR A 439 1.85 -32.78 18.55
N GLU A 440 2.52 -33.88 18.95
CA GLU A 440 1.96 -34.88 19.82
C GLU A 440 1.49 -34.28 21.15
N ALA A 441 2.27 -33.38 21.75
CA ALA A 441 1.92 -32.67 22.97
C ALA A 441 0.78 -31.65 22.77
N ALA A 442 0.77 -30.92 21.68
CA ALA A 442 -0.30 -29.97 21.34
C ALA A 442 -1.65 -30.69 21.13
N ILE A 443 -1.66 -31.80 20.37
CA ILE A 443 -2.86 -32.62 20.14
C ILE A 443 -3.40 -33.20 21.45
N LYS A 444 -2.52 -33.59 22.38
CA LYS A 444 -2.93 -34.08 23.68
C LYS A 444 -3.67 -32.98 24.49
N ASP A 445 -3.15 -31.74 24.53
CA ASP A 445 -3.83 -30.61 25.20
C ASP A 445 -5.18 -30.28 24.52
N ILE A 446 -5.24 -30.32 23.19
CA ILE A 446 -6.48 -30.12 22.44
C ILE A 446 -7.54 -31.17 22.82
N ARG A 447 -7.15 -32.46 22.87
CA ARG A 447 -8.04 -33.54 23.24
C ARG A 447 -8.56 -33.40 24.69
N GLU A 448 -7.67 -33.09 25.64
CA GLU A 448 -8.04 -32.85 27.03
C GLU A 448 -9.03 -31.68 27.18
N CYS A 449 -8.89 -30.62 26.36
CA CYS A 449 -9.82 -29.50 26.35
C CYS A 449 -11.19 -29.94 25.73
N TYR A 450 -11.15 -30.64 24.61
CA TYR A 450 -12.37 -31.15 23.95
C TYR A 450 -13.19 -32.05 24.85
N GLU A 451 -12.56 -33.01 25.55
CA GLU A 451 -13.22 -33.92 26.48
C GLU A 451 -13.88 -33.18 27.67
N ARG A 452 -13.32 -32.05 28.08
CA ARG A 452 -13.91 -31.18 29.09
C ARG A 452 -15.01 -30.27 28.57
N GLY A 453 -15.17 -30.18 27.25
CA GLY A 453 -16.06 -29.23 26.57
C GLY A 453 -15.55 -27.81 26.51
N GLN A 454 -14.25 -27.56 26.73
CA GLN A 454 -13.62 -26.26 26.64
C GLN A 454 -13.32 -25.93 25.16
N PRO A 455 -13.69 -24.73 24.66
CA PRO A 455 -13.35 -24.33 23.29
C PRO A 455 -11.85 -24.05 23.13
N VAL A 456 -11.29 -24.44 21.99
CA VAL A 456 -9.87 -24.31 21.67
C VAL A 456 -9.68 -23.57 20.34
N LEU A 457 -8.82 -22.55 20.37
CA LEU A 457 -8.29 -21.91 19.16
C LEU A 457 -6.81 -22.29 18.99
N VAL A 458 -6.50 -22.96 17.87
CA VAL A 458 -5.14 -23.38 17.53
C VAL A 458 -4.56 -22.36 16.53
N GLY A 459 -3.51 -21.64 16.93
CA GLY A 459 -2.81 -20.69 16.05
C GLY A 459 -1.60 -21.34 15.37
N THR A 460 -1.49 -21.14 14.04
CA THR A 460 -0.37 -21.61 13.21
C THR A 460 0.23 -20.44 12.45
N THR A 461 1.51 -20.55 12.06
CA THR A 461 2.24 -19.50 11.33
C THR A 461 2.09 -19.59 9.82
N SER A 462 1.75 -20.77 9.30
CA SER A 462 1.59 -21.00 7.86
C SER A 462 0.40 -21.90 7.53
N ILE A 463 0.00 -21.91 6.26
CA ILE A 463 -1.05 -22.78 5.75
C ILE A 463 -0.63 -24.25 5.88
N GLU A 464 0.62 -24.58 5.55
CA GLU A 464 1.17 -25.93 5.64
C GLU A 464 1.06 -26.49 7.06
N ASN A 465 1.43 -25.67 8.07
CA ASN A 465 1.33 -26.07 9.47
C ASN A 465 -0.14 -26.27 9.89
N SER A 466 -1.07 -25.49 9.35
CA SER A 466 -2.51 -25.68 9.59
C SER A 466 -3.03 -26.99 8.99
N GLU A 467 -2.55 -27.37 7.79
CA GLU A 467 -2.90 -28.63 7.12
C GLU A 467 -2.31 -29.84 7.86
N ILE A 468 -1.12 -29.74 8.42
CA ILE A 468 -0.54 -30.81 9.26
C ILE A 468 -1.40 -31.06 10.49
N ILE A 469 -1.83 -30.00 11.19
CA ILE A 469 -2.67 -30.15 12.37
C ILE A 469 -4.06 -30.67 11.99
N ASP A 470 -4.63 -30.21 10.89
CA ASP A 470 -5.89 -30.73 10.34
C ASP A 470 -5.81 -32.26 10.13
N GLN A 471 -4.75 -32.76 9.47
CA GLN A 471 -4.55 -34.18 9.26
C GLN A 471 -4.39 -34.96 10.57
N LEU A 472 -3.67 -34.40 11.56
CA LEU A 472 -3.49 -35.04 12.86
C LEU A 472 -4.79 -35.10 13.65
N LEU A 473 -5.60 -34.05 13.66
CA LEU A 473 -6.90 -34.02 14.33
C LEU A 473 -7.92 -34.98 13.66
N ASN A 474 -7.90 -35.06 12.34
CA ASN A 474 -8.69 -36.02 11.57
C ASN A 474 -8.30 -37.47 11.93
N LYS A 475 -7.03 -37.76 12.04
CA LYS A 475 -6.53 -39.07 12.47
C LYS A 475 -6.99 -39.48 13.88
N GLU A 476 -7.07 -38.48 14.76
CA GLU A 476 -7.53 -38.66 16.13
C GLU A 476 -9.10 -38.68 16.24
N GLY A 477 -9.80 -38.39 15.14
CA GLY A 477 -11.27 -38.34 15.12
C GLY A 477 -11.88 -37.16 15.87
N LEU A 478 -11.13 -36.05 16.03
CA LEU A 478 -11.59 -34.85 16.70
C LEU A 478 -12.24 -33.89 15.70
N PRO A 479 -13.54 -33.53 15.86
CA PRO A 479 -14.21 -32.59 14.98
C PRO A 479 -13.63 -31.17 15.15
N HIS A 480 -13.32 -30.52 14.05
CA HIS A 480 -12.72 -29.20 14.06
C HIS A 480 -13.06 -28.39 12.80
N GLN A 481 -12.77 -27.08 12.82
CA GLN A 481 -12.90 -26.18 11.69
C GLN A 481 -11.55 -25.56 11.38
N VAL A 482 -11.27 -25.32 10.08
CA VAL A 482 -10.02 -24.71 9.62
C VAL A 482 -10.34 -23.35 9.00
N LEU A 483 -9.66 -22.32 9.51
CA LEU A 483 -9.64 -20.95 8.99
C LEU A 483 -8.32 -20.70 8.27
N ASN A 484 -8.37 -20.58 6.96
CA ASN A 484 -7.22 -20.18 6.16
C ASN A 484 -7.67 -19.31 4.97
N ALA A 485 -6.70 -18.67 4.29
CA ALA A 485 -6.94 -17.78 3.16
C ALA A 485 -7.78 -18.38 2.00
N LYS A 486 -8.00 -19.68 1.97
CA LYS A 486 -8.83 -20.36 0.96
C LYS A 486 -10.35 -20.27 1.23
N GLN A 487 -10.79 -19.75 2.39
CA GLN A 487 -12.19 -19.80 2.85
C GLN A 487 -12.74 -18.45 3.34
N HIS A 488 -12.30 -17.31 2.80
CA HIS A 488 -12.70 -15.97 3.24
C HIS A 488 -14.23 -15.78 3.42
N ALA A 489 -15.03 -16.27 2.48
CA ALA A 489 -16.50 -16.09 2.54
C ALA A 489 -17.17 -16.77 3.77
N ARG A 490 -16.54 -17.81 4.34
CA ARG A 490 -17.04 -18.55 5.50
C ARG A 490 -16.34 -18.20 6.81
N GLU A 491 -15.33 -17.37 6.73
CA GLU A 491 -14.46 -17.03 7.85
C GLU A 491 -15.22 -16.42 9.01
N ALA A 492 -16.05 -15.42 8.74
CA ALA A 492 -16.87 -14.75 9.75
C ALA A 492 -17.81 -15.72 10.47
N ASP A 493 -18.37 -16.69 9.75
CA ASP A 493 -19.29 -17.70 10.32
C ASP A 493 -18.56 -18.70 11.23
N ILE A 494 -17.38 -19.15 10.82
CA ILE A 494 -16.56 -20.07 11.62
C ILE A 494 -16.08 -19.38 12.90
N VAL A 495 -15.61 -18.13 12.80
CA VAL A 495 -15.16 -17.36 13.96
C VAL A 495 -16.30 -17.10 14.93
N ALA A 496 -17.49 -16.79 14.41
CA ALA A 496 -18.69 -16.58 15.23
C ALA A 496 -19.02 -17.80 16.10
N GLN A 497 -18.68 -19.00 15.66
CA GLN A 497 -18.98 -20.27 16.35
C GLN A 497 -17.76 -20.82 17.15
N ALA A 498 -16.57 -20.25 16.99
CA ALA A 498 -15.33 -20.73 17.62
C ALA A 498 -15.39 -20.74 19.16
N GLY A 499 -16.25 -19.91 19.76
CA GLY A 499 -16.45 -19.85 21.21
C GLY A 499 -17.45 -20.86 21.80
N ARG A 500 -18.05 -21.74 21.00
CA ARG A 500 -18.99 -22.75 21.49
C ARG A 500 -18.30 -23.87 22.27
N ALA A 501 -19.02 -24.52 23.19
CA ALA A 501 -18.49 -25.61 23.99
C ALA A 501 -17.93 -26.74 23.10
N GLY A 502 -16.69 -27.17 23.39
CA GLY A 502 -16.03 -28.26 22.69
C GLY A 502 -15.63 -27.94 21.23
N MET A 503 -15.75 -26.74 20.76
CA MET A 503 -15.33 -26.37 19.40
C MET A 503 -13.81 -26.26 19.31
N ILE A 504 -13.22 -26.90 18.30
CA ILE A 504 -11.81 -26.77 17.95
C ILE A 504 -11.73 -25.98 16.64
N THR A 505 -10.99 -24.89 16.66
CA THR A 505 -10.79 -24.03 15.47
C THR A 505 -9.30 -23.86 15.23
N ILE A 506 -8.83 -24.23 14.03
CA ILE A 506 -7.46 -23.97 13.58
C ILE A 506 -7.49 -22.66 12.80
N ALA A 507 -6.63 -21.72 13.15
CA ALA A 507 -6.52 -20.43 12.45
C ALA A 507 -5.07 -20.17 12.05
N THR A 508 -4.85 -19.81 10.79
CA THR A 508 -3.59 -19.22 10.36
C THR A 508 -3.51 -17.77 10.86
N ASN A 509 -2.32 -17.21 10.83
CA ASN A 509 -1.87 -16.01 11.52
C ASN A 509 -2.88 -14.84 11.55
N MET A 510 -3.51 -14.51 10.43
CA MET A 510 -4.39 -13.33 10.29
C MET A 510 -5.87 -13.67 10.18
N ALA A 511 -6.21 -14.95 10.02
CA ALA A 511 -7.59 -15.37 9.84
C ALA A 511 -8.50 -14.95 11.01
N GLY A 512 -9.64 -14.34 10.72
CA GLY A 512 -10.62 -13.85 11.69
C GLY A 512 -10.21 -12.55 12.40
N ARG A 513 -9.24 -11.76 11.89
CA ARG A 513 -8.90 -10.45 12.43
C ARG A 513 -10.11 -9.49 12.30
N GLY A 514 -10.27 -8.58 13.26
CA GLY A 514 -11.43 -7.68 13.30
C GLY A 514 -12.76 -8.34 13.68
N THR A 515 -12.79 -9.66 13.91
CA THR A 515 -13.98 -10.39 14.34
C THR A 515 -13.78 -10.95 15.75
N ASP A 516 -14.76 -10.72 16.63
CA ASP A 516 -14.70 -11.15 18.01
C ASP A 516 -15.18 -12.61 18.18
N ILE A 517 -14.43 -13.39 18.98
CA ILE A 517 -14.86 -14.72 19.44
C ILE A 517 -15.62 -14.53 20.75
N VAL A 518 -16.92 -14.80 20.72
CA VAL A 518 -17.83 -14.70 21.87
C VAL A 518 -17.97 -16.08 22.50
N LEU A 519 -17.76 -16.18 23.81
CA LEU A 519 -18.00 -17.45 24.54
C LEU A 519 -19.47 -17.85 24.45
N GLY A 520 -19.75 -19.08 24.06
CA GLY A 520 -21.11 -19.58 23.75
C GLY A 520 -21.51 -19.41 22.27
N GLY A 521 -20.67 -18.73 21.45
CA GLY A 521 -20.94 -18.40 20.04
C GLY A 521 -21.67 -17.07 19.88
N ASN A 522 -21.66 -16.51 18.67
CA ASN A 522 -22.41 -15.30 18.35
C ASN A 522 -23.82 -15.68 17.90
N ILE A 523 -24.82 -15.19 18.63
CA ILE A 523 -26.27 -15.48 18.37
C ILE A 523 -26.94 -14.38 17.54
N GLU A 524 -26.26 -13.27 17.17
CA GLU A 524 -26.88 -12.15 16.47
C GLU A 524 -27.52 -12.57 15.13
N LYS A 525 -26.87 -13.46 14.38
CA LYS A 525 -27.44 -14.01 13.13
C LYS A 525 -28.69 -14.82 13.38
N LEU A 526 -28.75 -15.60 14.47
CA LEU A 526 -29.94 -16.40 14.85
C LEU A 526 -31.07 -15.47 15.27
N VAL A 527 -30.76 -14.43 16.04
CA VAL A 527 -31.75 -13.43 16.46
C VAL A 527 -32.27 -12.66 15.23
N ALA A 528 -31.40 -12.19 14.34
CA ALA A 528 -31.81 -11.51 13.13
C ALA A 528 -32.64 -12.39 12.19
N ALA A 529 -32.33 -13.69 12.07
CA ALA A 529 -33.12 -14.62 11.29
C ALA A 529 -34.55 -14.79 11.88
N VAL A 530 -34.68 -14.78 13.19
CA VAL A 530 -36.00 -14.82 13.84
C VAL A 530 -36.77 -13.51 13.68
N GLU A 531 -36.06 -12.37 13.75
CA GLU A 531 -36.66 -11.03 13.57
C GLU A 531 -37.18 -10.83 12.14
N THR A 532 -36.50 -11.38 11.15
CA THR A 532 -36.85 -11.26 9.72
C THR A 532 -37.81 -12.32 9.21
N ASP A 533 -38.13 -13.34 10.03
CA ASP A 533 -39.07 -14.40 9.66
C ASP A 533 -40.49 -13.86 9.61
N GLU A 534 -41.01 -13.61 8.41
CA GLU A 534 -42.39 -13.12 8.19
C GLU A 534 -43.45 -14.14 8.51
N SER A 535 -43.09 -15.42 8.70
CA SER A 535 -44.04 -16.48 9.06
C SER A 535 -44.44 -16.49 10.54
N LEU A 536 -43.72 -15.74 11.40
CA LEU A 536 -43.91 -15.69 12.85
C LEU A 536 -44.58 -14.38 13.27
N ASP A 537 -45.53 -14.47 14.20
CA ASP A 537 -46.09 -13.30 14.85
C ASP A 537 -45.10 -12.69 15.88
N GLU A 538 -45.28 -11.44 16.20
CA GLU A 538 -44.35 -10.66 17.04
C GLU A 538 -44.13 -11.29 18.44
N THR A 539 -45.21 -11.88 19.00
CA THR A 539 -45.17 -12.54 20.30
C THR A 539 -44.32 -13.81 20.25
N THR A 540 -44.45 -14.60 19.18
CA THR A 540 -43.65 -15.82 18.96
C THR A 540 -42.18 -15.46 18.65
N LYS A 541 -41.93 -14.42 17.88
CA LYS A 541 -40.56 -13.90 17.65
C LYS A 541 -39.86 -13.55 18.96
N GLN A 542 -40.50 -12.75 19.81
CA GLN A 542 -39.96 -12.36 21.11
C GLN A 542 -39.72 -13.54 22.04
N ALA A 543 -40.65 -14.51 22.09
CA ALA A 543 -40.49 -15.75 22.88
C ALA A 543 -39.26 -16.54 22.40
N ARG A 544 -39.10 -16.71 21.10
CA ARG A 544 -37.98 -17.46 20.50
C ARG A 544 -36.65 -16.79 20.66
N ILE A 545 -36.62 -15.45 20.53
CA ILE A 545 -35.42 -14.64 20.84
C ILE A 545 -35.02 -14.78 22.31
N ALA A 546 -35.99 -14.75 23.22
CA ALA A 546 -35.73 -14.91 24.64
C ALA A 546 -35.18 -16.31 24.96
N GLU A 547 -35.69 -17.36 24.29
CA GLU A 547 -35.20 -18.73 24.40
C GLU A 547 -33.76 -18.87 23.95
N VAL A 548 -33.42 -18.35 22.73
CA VAL A 548 -32.07 -18.36 22.18
C VAL A 548 -31.08 -17.62 23.11
N ARG A 549 -31.47 -16.47 23.64
CA ARG A 549 -30.68 -15.73 24.63
C ARG A 549 -30.48 -16.47 25.94
N ALA A 550 -31.49 -17.16 26.42
CA ALA A 550 -31.42 -17.94 27.67
C ALA A 550 -30.53 -19.18 27.52
N GLU A 551 -30.59 -19.84 26.37
CA GLU A 551 -29.69 -20.96 26.04
C GLU A 551 -28.23 -20.50 25.94
N TRP A 552 -27.99 -19.43 25.21
CA TRP A 552 -26.66 -18.81 25.07
C TRP A 552 -26.09 -18.42 26.44
N ALA A 553 -26.91 -17.83 27.34
CA ALA A 553 -26.43 -17.41 28.65
C ALA A 553 -26.01 -18.61 29.52
N ARG A 554 -26.71 -19.75 29.43
CA ARG A 554 -26.30 -20.97 30.10
C ARG A 554 -25.00 -21.56 29.57
N ASP A 555 -24.84 -21.58 28.25
CA ASP A 555 -23.62 -22.06 27.59
C ASP A 555 -22.44 -21.16 27.89
N HIS A 556 -22.66 -19.86 27.86
CA HIS A 556 -21.64 -18.85 28.19
C HIS A 556 -21.09 -19.04 29.62
N GLU A 557 -21.96 -19.17 30.64
CA GLU A 557 -21.51 -19.40 32.04
C GLU A 557 -20.81 -20.74 32.20
N LYS A 558 -21.33 -21.82 31.57
CA LYS A 558 -20.67 -23.12 31.56
C LYS A 558 -19.23 -23.05 31.02
N ILE A 559 -19.04 -22.37 29.91
CA ILE A 559 -17.69 -22.21 29.29
C ILE A 559 -16.77 -21.38 30.20
N LYS A 560 -17.28 -20.36 30.87
CA LYS A 560 -16.52 -19.63 31.91
C LYS A 560 -16.06 -20.51 33.05
N GLU A 561 -16.91 -21.39 33.55
CA GLU A 561 -16.56 -22.35 34.61
C GLU A 561 -15.46 -23.32 34.15
N LEU A 562 -15.45 -23.69 32.86
CA LEU A 562 -14.42 -24.53 32.25
C LEU A 562 -13.09 -23.80 31.98
N GLY A 563 -13.00 -22.50 32.27
CA GLY A 563 -11.79 -21.69 32.11
C GLY A 563 -11.75 -20.84 30.83
N GLY A 564 -12.89 -20.69 30.11
CA GLY A 564 -13.00 -19.87 28.92
C GLY A 564 -12.30 -20.45 27.68
N LEU A 565 -11.94 -19.60 26.71
CA LEU A 565 -11.26 -20.00 25.48
C LEU A 565 -9.80 -20.36 25.75
N ARG A 566 -9.39 -21.55 25.33
CA ARG A 566 -7.99 -22.01 25.33
C ARG A 566 -7.30 -21.63 24.03
N ILE A 567 -6.16 -20.95 24.10
CA ILE A 567 -5.28 -20.67 22.95
C ILE A 567 -4.10 -21.62 22.98
N ILE A 568 -3.90 -22.35 21.89
CA ILE A 568 -2.75 -23.23 21.67
C ILE A 568 -2.04 -22.72 20.42
N ALA A 569 -0.82 -22.20 20.57
CA ALA A 569 0.01 -21.78 19.45
C ALA A 569 1.11 -22.81 19.20
N THR A 570 1.34 -23.16 17.95
CA THR A 570 2.31 -24.22 17.58
C THR A 570 3.68 -23.68 17.23
N GLU A 571 3.81 -22.36 17.10
CA GLU A 571 5.07 -21.66 16.83
C GLU A 571 5.01 -20.24 17.39
N ARG A 572 6.18 -19.62 17.58
CA ARG A 572 6.29 -18.18 17.78
C ARG A 572 6.39 -17.49 16.42
N HIS A 573 5.68 -16.37 16.30
CA HIS A 573 5.78 -15.52 15.13
C HIS A 573 7.07 -14.70 15.15
N GLU A 574 7.45 -14.12 14.02
CA GLU A 574 8.59 -13.22 13.92
C GLU A 574 8.43 -11.95 14.77
N SER A 575 7.18 -11.51 14.98
CA SER A 575 6.84 -10.35 15.81
C SER A 575 6.07 -10.76 17.06
N ARG A 576 6.49 -10.22 18.22
CA ARG A 576 5.78 -10.38 19.52
C ARG A 576 4.36 -9.84 19.47
N ARG A 577 4.13 -8.85 18.61
CA ARG A 577 2.83 -8.24 18.40
C ARG A 577 1.79 -9.26 17.94
N ILE A 578 2.15 -10.09 16.97
CA ILE A 578 1.26 -11.13 16.43
C ILE A 578 0.96 -12.20 17.50
N ASP A 579 1.96 -12.59 18.28
CA ASP A 579 1.74 -13.49 19.43
C ASP A 579 0.74 -12.88 20.43
N ASN A 580 0.86 -11.59 20.72
CA ASN A 580 -0.06 -10.87 21.60
C ASN A 580 -1.47 -10.73 21.02
N GLN A 581 -1.61 -10.56 19.72
CA GLN A 581 -2.92 -10.57 19.03
C GLN A 581 -3.60 -11.93 19.15
N LEU A 582 -2.85 -13.02 18.95
CA LEU A 582 -3.38 -14.37 19.12
C LEU A 582 -3.83 -14.61 20.56
N ARG A 583 -3.00 -14.29 21.56
CA ARG A 583 -3.37 -14.35 22.99
C ARG A 583 -4.60 -13.48 23.30
N GLY A 584 -4.68 -12.31 22.67
CA GLY A 584 -5.76 -11.34 22.84
C GLY A 584 -7.15 -11.81 22.40
N ARG A 585 -7.23 -12.92 21.67
CA ARG A 585 -8.51 -13.55 21.32
C ARG A 585 -9.21 -14.22 22.50
N SER A 586 -8.49 -14.46 23.61
CA SER A 586 -9.00 -15.05 24.84
C SER A 586 -8.91 -14.08 26.03
N GLY A 587 -9.74 -14.28 27.04
CA GLY A 587 -9.73 -13.48 28.29
C GLY A 587 -10.25 -12.06 28.10
N ARG A 588 -11.32 -11.86 27.33
CA ARG A 588 -11.91 -10.56 27.01
C ARG A 588 -12.89 -10.10 28.10
N GLN A 589 -13.00 -8.81 28.32
CA GLN A 589 -13.93 -8.16 29.27
C GLN A 589 -13.96 -8.81 30.67
N GLY A 590 -12.80 -9.33 31.15
CA GLY A 590 -12.66 -9.99 32.42
C GLY A 590 -13.12 -11.45 32.45
N ASP A 591 -13.46 -12.05 31.31
CA ASP A 591 -13.70 -13.48 31.22
C ASP A 591 -12.39 -14.27 31.45
N PRO A 592 -12.49 -15.51 31.97
CA PRO A 592 -11.34 -16.38 32.06
C PRO A 592 -10.85 -16.81 30.69
N GLY A 593 -9.62 -17.24 30.61
CA GLY A 593 -9.01 -17.77 29.42
C GLY A 593 -7.60 -18.25 29.68
N SER A 594 -6.99 -18.94 28.74
CA SER A 594 -5.61 -19.39 28.89
C SER A 594 -4.90 -19.47 27.55
N SER A 595 -3.57 -19.30 27.59
CA SER A 595 -2.75 -19.44 26.40
C SER A 595 -1.48 -20.23 26.68
N ARG A 596 -1.03 -21.01 25.69
CA ARG A 596 0.27 -21.71 25.72
C ARG A 596 0.85 -21.87 24.33
N PHE A 597 2.17 -21.70 24.22
CA PHE A 597 2.94 -21.97 23.02
C PHE A 597 3.67 -23.28 23.14
N TYR A 598 3.53 -24.11 22.10
CA TYR A 598 4.24 -25.37 21.90
C TYR A 598 5.27 -25.19 20.80
N LEU A 599 6.57 -25.29 21.13
CA LEU A 599 7.68 -24.94 20.27
C LEU A 599 8.61 -26.12 20.07
N SER A 600 9.33 -26.16 18.95
CA SER A 600 10.42 -27.11 18.73
C SER A 600 11.71 -26.38 18.36
N LEU A 601 12.85 -27.07 18.52
CA LEU A 601 14.14 -26.55 18.07
C LEU A 601 14.26 -26.49 16.54
N ASP A 602 13.37 -27.18 15.83
CA ASP A 602 13.29 -27.21 14.37
C ASP A 602 12.52 -26.02 13.81
N ASP A 603 11.78 -25.27 14.65
CA ASP A 603 11.02 -24.09 14.22
C ASP A 603 11.97 -23.01 13.66
N SER A 604 11.53 -22.29 12.62
CA SER A 604 12.35 -21.33 11.87
C SER A 604 13.03 -20.29 12.77
N LEU A 605 12.30 -19.68 13.67
CA LEU A 605 12.83 -18.69 14.62
C LEU A 605 13.88 -19.30 15.56
N MET A 606 13.65 -20.54 16.03
CA MET A 606 14.57 -21.24 16.92
C MET A 606 15.87 -21.64 16.20
N ARG A 607 15.80 -22.09 14.94
CA ARG A 607 16.96 -22.43 14.13
C ARG A 607 17.88 -21.22 13.89
N ILE A 608 17.30 -20.05 13.62
CA ILE A 608 18.06 -18.84 13.31
C ILE A 608 18.81 -18.29 14.56
N PHE A 609 18.20 -18.34 15.75
CA PHE A 609 18.71 -17.60 16.90
C PHE A 609 19.18 -18.42 18.10
N ALA A 610 18.75 -19.65 18.24
CA ALA A 610 18.99 -20.42 19.45
C ALA A 610 19.27 -21.91 19.23
N GLY A 611 19.03 -22.48 18.04
CA GLY A 611 18.98 -23.90 17.77
C GLY A 611 20.16 -24.67 18.36
N ASP A 612 21.39 -24.34 17.99
CA ASP A 612 22.57 -25.11 18.37
C ASP A 612 22.91 -25.01 19.88
N ARG A 613 22.73 -23.83 20.49
CA ARG A 613 23.01 -23.61 21.91
C ARG A 613 22.00 -24.31 22.82
N VAL A 614 20.71 -24.19 22.49
CA VAL A 614 19.64 -24.83 23.28
C VAL A 614 19.67 -26.34 23.06
N LYS A 615 19.94 -26.82 21.84
CA LYS A 615 20.14 -28.23 21.54
C LYS A 615 21.31 -28.83 22.34
N ALA A 616 22.44 -28.13 22.37
CA ALA A 616 23.59 -28.54 23.19
C ALA A 616 23.27 -28.58 24.68
N ILE A 617 22.42 -27.67 25.18
CA ILE A 617 21.95 -27.69 26.59
C ILE A 617 21.02 -28.90 26.80
N MET A 618 20.08 -29.18 25.91
CA MET A 618 19.18 -30.33 26.02
C MET A 618 19.94 -31.67 25.98
N ASP A 619 20.89 -31.79 25.07
CA ASP A 619 21.74 -32.98 24.98
C ASP A 619 22.62 -33.16 26.21
N ARG A 620 23.11 -32.07 26.80
CA ARG A 620 23.92 -32.10 28.03
C ARG A 620 23.09 -32.46 29.26
N LEU A 621 21.82 -32.06 29.28
CA LEU A 621 20.87 -32.41 30.35
C LEU A 621 20.32 -33.85 30.21
N LYS A 622 20.62 -34.54 29.11
CA LYS A 622 20.11 -35.92 28.78
C LYS A 622 18.59 -35.99 28.98
N MET A 623 17.84 -35.01 28.46
CA MET A 623 16.39 -35.00 28.57
C MET A 623 15.80 -36.21 27.83
N PRO A 624 14.87 -36.97 28.47
CA PRO A 624 14.11 -38.02 27.79
C PRO A 624 13.31 -37.47 26.60
N ASP A 625 13.05 -38.34 25.63
CA ASP A 625 12.19 -37.99 24.49
C ASP A 625 10.76 -37.71 24.99
N GLY A 626 10.14 -36.67 24.45
CA GLY A 626 8.78 -36.25 24.81
C GLY A 626 8.70 -35.30 26.04
N GLU A 627 9.83 -35.01 26.70
CA GLU A 627 9.85 -33.99 27.76
C GLU A 627 10.12 -32.58 27.20
N ALA A 628 9.37 -31.58 27.71
CA ALA A 628 9.54 -30.20 27.34
C ALA A 628 10.36 -29.40 28.35
N ILE A 629 11.09 -28.41 27.87
CA ILE A 629 11.65 -27.38 28.74
C ILE A 629 10.54 -26.32 28.99
N GLU A 630 10.16 -26.17 30.24
CA GLU A 630 9.30 -25.08 30.71
C GLU A 630 10.15 -24.17 31.64
N ALA A 631 10.78 -23.13 31.09
CA ALA A 631 11.60 -22.23 31.86
C ALA A 631 11.45 -20.77 31.38
N GLY A 632 11.17 -19.86 32.29
CA GLY A 632 11.01 -18.45 31.96
C GLY A 632 12.27 -17.79 31.37
N ILE A 633 13.45 -18.40 31.52
CA ILE A 633 14.68 -17.93 30.90
C ILE A 633 14.68 -18.22 29.37
N VAL A 634 14.09 -19.34 28.96
CA VAL A 634 13.95 -19.74 27.54
C VAL A 634 12.95 -18.84 26.87
N THR A 635 11.77 -18.62 27.46
CA THR A 635 10.78 -17.65 26.94
C THR A 635 11.36 -16.26 26.72
N ARG A 636 12.13 -15.75 27.72
CA ARG A 636 12.81 -14.44 27.59
C ARG A 636 13.89 -14.42 26.49
N SER A 637 14.58 -15.53 26.25
CA SER A 637 15.55 -15.63 25.16
C SER A 637 14.87 -15.60 23.79
N ILE A 638 13.73 -16.25 23.63
CA ILE A 638 12.91 -16.23 22.42
C ILE A 638 12.38 -14.80 22.17
N GLU A 639 11.85 -14.14 23.19
CA GLU A 639 11.42 -12.73 23.08
C GLU A 639 12.58 -11.80 22.67
N SER A 640 13.79 -12.06 23.16
CA SER A 640 14.98 -11.30 22.75
C SER A 640 15.36 -11.55 21.29
N ALA A 641 15.16 -12.75 20.78
CA ALA A 641 15.33 -13.09 19.37
C ALA A 641 14.30 -12.37 18.50
N GLN A 642 13.03 -12.41 18.89
CA GLN A 642 11.96 -11.67 18.19
C GLN A 642 12.26 -10.17 18.11
N ARG A 643 12.73 -9.54 19.20
CA ARG A 643 13.14 -8.12 19.16
C ARG A 643 14.23 -7.82 18.12
N LYS A 644 15.16 -8.75 17.90
CA LYS A 644 16.20 -8.56 16.86
C LYS A 644 15.61 -8.67 15.45
N VAL A 645 14.65 -9.57 15.23
CA VAL A 645 13.94 -9.68 13.95
C VAL A 645 13.10 -8.45 13.70
N GLU A 646 12.34 -8.00 14.70
CA GLU A 646 11.55 -6.76 14.66
C GLU A 646 12.43 -5.55 14.28
N ALA A 647 13.57 -5.38 14.94
CA ALA A 647 14.52 -4.31 14.65
C ALA A 647 15.06 -4.40 13.21
N ARG A 648 15.44 -5.59 12.74
CA ARG A 648 15.90 -5.79 11.36
C ARG A 648 14.81 -5.45 10.34
N ASN A 649 13.58 -5.90 10.58
CA ASN A 649 12.45 -5.61 9.70
C ASN A 649 12.13 -4.11 9.67
N PHE A 650 12.24 -3.43 10.81
CA PHE A 650 12.14 -1.97 10.89
C PHE A 650 13.22 -1.28 10.06
N ASP A 651 14.48 -1.70 10.19
CA ASP A 651 15.59 -1.11 9.43
C ASP A 651 15.37 -1.26 7.91
N ILE A 652 14.86 -2.42 7.46
CA ILE A 652 14.50 -2.66 6.04
C ILE A 652 13.40 -1.70 5.59
N ARG A 653 12.30 -1.59 6.35
CA ARG A 653 11.20 -0.66 6.02
C ARG A 653 11.66 0.79 6.00
N LYS A 654 12.48 1.19 6.98
CA LYS A 654 13.06 2.53 7.06
C LYS A 654 13.95 2.83 5.85
N GLN A 655 14.78 1.88 5.44
CA GLN A 655 15.65 2.03 4.29
C GLN A 655 14.84 2.18 2.98
N LEU A 656 13.80 1.37 2.79
CA LEU A 656 12.91 1.50 1.64
C LEU A 656 12.22 2.88 1.61
N LEU A 657 11.73 3.33 2.76
CA LEU A 657 11.08 4.64 2.88
C LEU A 657 12.04 5.80 2.57
N GLU A 658 13.30 5.72 3.01
CA GLU A 658 14.28 6.79 2.74
C GLU A 658 14.55 6.99 1.24
N TYR A 659 14.42 5.95 0.41
CA TYR A 659 14.47 6.07 -1.04
C TYR A 659 13.15 6.59 -1.61
N ASP A 660 12.00 6.09 -1.12
CA ASP A 660 10.69 6.55 -1.58
C ASP A 660 10.38 7.99 -1.18
N ASP A 661 10.93 8.49 -0.08
CA ASP A 661 10.77 9.90 0.34
C ASP A 661 11.28 10.88 -0.74
N VAL A 662 12.34 10.52 -1.47
CA VAL A 662 12.87 11.34 -2.57
C VAL A 662 11.85 11.38 -3.73
N ALA A 663 11.34 10.22 -4.13
CA ALA A 663 10.28 10.14 -5.15
C ALA A 663 9.00 10.86 -4.69
N ASN A 664 8.68 10.78 -3.40
CA ASN A 664 7.50 11.41 -2.82
C ASN A 664 7.56 12.93 -2.82
N ASP A 665 8.74 13.51 -2.54
CA ASP A 665 8.91 14.97 -2.61
C ASP A 665 8.72 15.47 -4.05
N GLN A 666 9.23 14.75 -5.04
CA GLN A 666 9.03 15.04 -6.45
C GLN A 666 7.57 14.83 -6.88
N ARG A 667 6.92 13.74 -6.41
CA ARG A 667 5.50 13.43 -6.65
C ARG A 667 4.61 14.59 -6.18
N LYS A 668 4.85 15.11 -4.98
CA LYS A 668 4.11 16.26 -4.45
C LYS A 668 4.17 17.47 -5.38
N VAL A 669 5.36 17.76 -5.93
CA VAL A 669 5.55 18.87 -6.86
C VAL A 669 4.75 18.63 -8.14
N ILE A 670 4.90 17.46 -8.76
CA ILE A 670 4.20 17.11 -10.01
C ILE A 670 2.68 17.12 -9.82
N TYR A 671 2.18 16.47 -8.76
CA TYR A 671 0.74 16.41 -8.50
C TYR A 671 0.16 17.77 -8.15
N GLN A 672 0.91 18.63 -7.45
CA GLN A 672 0.48 20.02 -7.19
C GLN A 672 0.41 20.80 -8.50
N GLN A 673 1.44 20.77 -9.33
CA GLN A 673 1.44 21.45 -10.64
C GLN A 673 0.30 20.94 -11.53
N ARG A 674 0.07 19.63 -11.53
CA ARG A 674 -1.01 18.99 -12.30
C ARG A 674 -2.39 19.48 -11.81
N ASN A 675 -2.58 19.56 -10.51
CA ASN A 675 -3.82 20.09 -9.92
C ASN A 675 -4.00 21.58 -10.23
N ASP A 676 -2.93 22.37 -10.18
CA ASP A 676 -2.98 23.79 -10.53
C ASP A 676 -3.39 23.98 -12.01
N ILE A 677 -2.91 23.13 -12.92
CA ILE A 677 -3.31 23.13 -14.34
C ILE A 677 -4.77 22.73 -14.51
N LEU A 678 -5.26 21.71 -13.77
CA LEU A 678 -6.66 21.28 -13.82
C LEU A 678 -7.63 22.34 -13.30
N ASP A 679 -7.24 23.05 -12.24
CA ASP A 679 -8.10 24.03 -11.56
C ASP A 679 -7.98 25.43 -12.17
N ALA A 680 -6.96 25.71 -13.02
CA ALA A 680 -6.75 26.99 -13.66
C ALA A 680 -7.85 27.29 -14.67
N ALA A 681 -8.45 28.49 -14.60
CA ALA A 681 -9.36 29.00 -15.61
C ALA A 681 -8.62 29.33 -16.92
N GLU A 682 -7.42 29.92 -16.80
CA GLU A 682 -6.56 30.32 -17.91
C GLU A 682 -5.12 29.85 -17.67
N LEU A 683 -4.43 29.47 -18.74
CA LEU A 683 -3.06 28.95 -18.72
C LEU A 683 -2.07 29.90 -19.41
N SER A 684 -2.52 31.05 -19.91
CA SER A 684 -1.78 31.98 -20.75
C SER A 684 -0.41 32.36 -20.18
N ASP A 685 -0.38 32.72 -18.90
CA ASP A 685 0.86 33.18 -18.25
C ASP A 685 1.87 32.06 -18.09
N VAL A 686 1.39 30.82 -17.75
CA VAL A 686 2.25 29.64 -17.60
C VAL A 686 2.87 29.26 -18.94
N ILE A 687 2.07 29.22 -20.00
CA ILE A 687 2.54 28.88 -21.36
C ILE A 687 3.47 29.97 -21.90
N ALA A 688 3.19 31.25 -21.64
CA ALA A 688 4.09 32.35 -22.03
C ALA A 688 5.45 32.23 -21.35
N ALA A 689 5.48 31.99 -20.04
CA ALA A 689 6.74 31.81 -19.30
C ALA A 689 7.53 30.59 -19.80
N MET A 690 6.87 29.45 -20.06
CA MET A 690 7.53 28.26 -20.63
C MET A 690 8.16 28.56 -22.00
N ARG A 691 7.43 29.28 -22.85
CA ARG A 691 7.89 29.65 -24.19
C ARG A 691 9.09 30.60 -24.11
N GLU A 692 9.02 31.62 -23.22
CA GLU A 692 10.15 32.55 -23.01
C GLU A 692 11.38 31.81 -22.54
N ASP A 693 11.27 30.93 -21.56
CA ASP A 693 12.37 30.10 -21.08
C ASP A 693 12.99 29.27 -22.19
N CYS A 694 12.18 28.47 -22.92
CA CYS A 694 12.65 27.60 -24.00
C CYS A 694 13.31 28.35 -25.15
N ILE A 695 12.71 29.46 -25.58
CA ILE A 695 13.29 30.29 -26.67
C ILE A 695 14.56 30.98 -26.19
N THR A 696 14.62 31.43 -24.94
CA THR A 696 15.83 32.01 -24.35
C THR A 696 16.97 31.00 -24.34
N ASP A 697 16.72 29.81 -23.84
CA ASP A 697 17.71 28.72 -23.80
C ASP A 697 18.19 28.37 -25.23
N LEU A 698 17.26 28.27 -26.17
CA LEU A 698 17.58 28.02 -27.58
C LEU A 698 18.45 29.12 -28.16
N VAL A 699 18.09 30.40 -27.98
CA VAL A 699 18.87 31.55 -28.50
C VAL A 699 20.26 31.57 -27.89
N ARG A 700 20.41 31.30 -26.59
CA ARG A 700 21.70 31.30 -25.87
C ARG A 700 22.65 30.19 -26.33
N LEU A 701 22.17 29.12 -26.98
CA LEU A 701 23.03 28.12 -27.63
C LEU A 701 23.74 28.66 -28.86
N TYR A 702 23.14 29.61 -29.58
CA TYR A 702 23.67 30.17 -30.84
C TYR A 702 24.22 31.59 -30.67
N VAL A 703 23.69 32.31 -29.69
CA VAL A 703 24.08 33.69 -29.30
C VAL A 703 24.35 33.70 -27.80
N PRO A 704 25.58 33.34 -27.38
CA PRO A 704 25.90 33.28 -25.94
C PRO A 704 25.76 34.66 -25.27
N ALA A 705 25.40 34.65 -23.97
CA ALA A 705 25.27 35.90 -23.21
C ALA A 705 26.60 36.66 -23.16
N GLU A 706 26.53 37.99 -23.18
CA GLU A 706 27.69 38.89 -23.16
C GLU A 706 28.73 38.63 -24.26
N SER A 707 28.30 38.02 -25.40
CA SER A 707 29.16 37.70 -26.53
C SER A 707 29.14 38.78 -27.62
N VAL A 708 30.17 38.74 -28.46
CA VAL A 708 30.28 39.63 -29.61
C VAL A 708 29.79 39.00 -30.90
N GLU A 709 29.42 39.77 -31.88
CA GLU A 709 28.80 39.36 -33.15
C GLU A 709 29.56 38.22 -33.85
N GLU A 710 30.90 38.21 -33.78
CA GLU A 710 31.72 37.15 -34.39
C GLU A 710 31.54 35.75 -33.77
N GLN A 711 30.95 35.69 -32.60
CA GLN A 711 30.68 34.46 -31.90
C GLN A 711 29.28 33.92 -32.17
N TRP A 712 28.44 34.66 -32.87
CA TRP A 712 27.05 34.33 -33.13
C TRP A 712 26.88 33.45 -34.36
N ASN A 713 26.01 32.43 -34.25
CA ASN A 713 25.64 31.58 -35.37
C ASN A 713 24.19 31.84 -35.79
N LEU A 714 23.93 33.04 -36.31
CA LEU A 714 22.62 33.48 -36.73
C LEU A 714 22.00 32.62 -37.83
N PRO A 715 22.75 32.15 -38.89
CA PRO A 715 22.15 31.28 -39.93
C PRO A 715 21.61 29.99 -39.39
N ALA A 716 22.31 29.39 -38.42
CA ALA A 716 21.85 28.16 -37.77
C ALA A 716 20.64 28.42 -36.88
N LEU A 717 20.63 29.51 -36.14
CA LEU A 717 19.51 29.93 -35.30
C LEU A 717 18.24 30.18 -36.13
N GLU A 718 18.34 30.96 -37.23
CA GLU A 718 17.21 31.20 -38.14
C GLU A 718 16.63 29.90 -38.69
N LYS A 719 17.49 28.99 -39.09
CA LYS A 719 17.07 27.69 -39.62
C LYS A 719 16.32 26.88 -38.58
N VAL A 720 16.84 26.75 -37.36
CA VAL A 720 16.18 26.00 -36.27
C VAL A 720 14.87 26.65 -35.86
N LEU A 721 14.81 27.99 -35.75
CA LEU A 721 13.59 28.72 -35.44
C LEU A 721 12.53 28.51 -36.53
N ALA A 722 12.88 28.52 -37.81
CA ALA A 722 11.92 28.30 -38.89
C ALA A 722 11.50 26.84 -39.01
N ASP A 723 12.43 25.89 -39.04
CA ASP A 723 12.18 24.48 -39.34
C ASP A 723 11.54 23.75 -38.13
N GLU A 724 12.04 24.01 -36.91
CA GLU A 724 11.63 23.25 -35.73
C GLU A 724 10.59 23.96 -34.85
N TRP A 725 10.58 25.31 -34.87
CA TRP A 725 9.70 26.10 -33.99
C TRP A 725 8.65 26.92 -34.73
N GLN A 726 8.70 26.92 -36.07
CA GLN A 726 7.80 27.68 -36.96
C GLN A 726 7.77 29.18 -36.63
N VAL A 727 8.91 29.73 -36.26
CA VAL A 727 9.13 31.15 -36.02
C VAL A 727 9.97 31.73 -37.17
N PRO A 728 9.35 32.24 -38.25
CA PRO A 728 10.09 32.83 -39.35
C PRO A 728 10.62 34.19 -38.96
N ILE A 729 11.95 34.37 -38.96
CA ILE A 729 12.65 35.61 -38.63
C ILE A 729 13.91 35.74 -39.52
N ALA A 730 14.23 36.93 -39.95
CA ALA A 730 15.39 37.21 -40.80
C ALA A 730 16.46 38.00 -40.04
N LEU A 731 17.07 37.35 -39.00
CA LEU A 731 18.04 37.97 -38.09
C LEU A 731 19.30 38.49 -38.82
N GLN A 732 19.79 37.76 -39.81
CA GLN A 732 20.96 38.19 -40.58
C GLN A 732 20.77 39.55 -41.30
N GLN A 733 19.63 39.73 -41.96
CA GLN A 733 19.30 40.96 -42.63
C GLN A 733 19.11 42.13 -41.67
N GLU A 734 18.57 41.84 -40.48
CA GLU A 734 18.36 42.85 -39.42
C GLU A 734 19.66 43.25 -38.77
N VAL A 735 20.64 42.35 -38.58
CA VAL A 735 21.95 42.64 -38.02
C VAL A 735 22.82 43.40 -39.01
N GLU A 736 22.82 43.00 -40.32
CA GLU A 736 23.55 43.70 -41.36
C GLU A 736 23.06 45.13 -41.59
N GLY A 737 21.79 45.41 -41.29
CA GLY A 737 21.20 46.76 -41.39
C GLY A 737 21.33 47.67 -40.18
N ALA A 738 21.81 47.18 -39.05
CA ALA A 738 21.88 47.91 -37.77
C ALA A 738 23.34 48.20 -37.34
N HIS A 739 23.57 49.41 -36.82
CA HIS A 739 24.84 49.75 -36.23
C HIS A 739 24.85 49.34 -34.76
N SER A 740 25.54 48.23 -34.42
CA SER A 740 25.75 47.77 -33.06
C SER A 740 24.48 47.16 -32.36
N ILE A 741 24.14 45.94 -32.65
CA ILE A 741 23.13 45.14 -31.92
C ILE A 741 23.80 44.38 -30.76
N THR A 742 23.10 44.28 -29.65
CA THR A 742 23.50 43.43 -28.50
C THR A 742 22.86 42.05 -28.58
N ASP A 743 23.47 41.07 -27.91
CA ASP A 743 22.90 39.72 -27.73
C ASP A 743 21.48 39.74 -27.07
N ASP A 744 21.24 40.64 -26.11
CA ASP A 744 19.92 40.83 -25.51
C ASP A 744 18.89 41.40 -26.48
N GLU A 745 19.30 42.31 -27.42
CA GLU A 745 18.41 42.85 -28.46
C GLU A 745 18.02 41.76 -29.47
N ILE A 746 18.89 40.81 -29.79
CA ILE A 746 18.57 39.63 -30.60
C ILE A 746 17.56 38.73 -29.88
N LEU A 747 17.82 38.44 -28.60
CA LEU A 747 16.89 37.66 -27.78
C LEU A 747 15.50 38.30 -27.75
N ASP A 748 15.40 39.60 -27.49
CA ASP A 748 14.14 40.35 -27.44
C ASP A 748 13.39 40.30 -28.79
N ARG A 749 14.10 40.39 -29.93
CA ARG A 749 13.48 40.24 -31.26
C ARG A 749 12.95 38.85 -31.51
N VAL A 750 13.70 37.81 -31.16
CA VAL A 750 13.24 36.41 -31.32
C VAL A 750 12.04 36.14 -30.43
N LEU A 751 12.06 36.59 -29.17
CA LEU A 751 10.92 36.47 -28.27
C LEU A 751 9.66 37.14 -28.81
N LYS A 752 9.77 38.37 -29.32
CA LYS A 752 8.66 39.10 -29.98
C LYS A 752 8.11 38.36 -31.20
N ALA A 753 9.00 37.81 -32.04
CA ALA A 753 8.57 37.02 -33.20
C ALA A 753 7.87 35.72 -32.77
N ALA A 754 8.37 35.05 -31.74
CA ALA A 754 7.75 33.84 -31.18
C ALA A 754 6.35 34.13 -30.56
N HIS A 755 6.22 35.25 -29.82
CA HIS A 755 4.92 35.69 -29.31
C HIS A 755 3.93 35.97 -30.44
N ALA A 756 4.33 36.74 -31.44
CA ALA A 756 3.47 37.07 -32.57
C ALA A 756 3.02 35.84 -33.39
N ALA A 757 3.93 34.88 -33.57
CA ALA A 757 3.61 33.62 -34.27
C ALA A 757 2.59 32.81 -33.44
N PHE A 758 2.70 32.79 -32.14
CA PHE A 758 1.77 32.09 -31.25
C PHE A 758 0.41 32.78 -31.17
N ASP A 759 0.37 34.11 -31.00
CA ASP A 759 -0.86 34.90 -30.93
C ASP A 759 -1.67 34.80 -32.24
N SER A 760 -1.00 34.77 -33.38
CA SER A 760 -1.66 34.55 -34.68
C SER A 760 -2.42 33.21 -34.76
N LYS A 761 -1.94 32.14 -34.07
CA LYS A 761 -2.65 30.86 -33.99
C LYS A 761 -3.88 30.95 -33.10
N ILE A 762 -3.76 31.62 -31.94
CA ILE A 762 -4.90 31.84 -31.05
C ILE A 762 -6.02 32.64 -31.73
N GLU A 763 -5.67 33.68 -32.54
CA GLU A 763 -6.65 34.48 -33.29
C GLU A 763 -7.44 33.63 -34.31
N GLN A 764 -6.82 32.59 -34.87
CA GLN A 764 -7.46 31.71 -35.86
C GLN A 764 -8.55 30.80 -35.25
N VAL A 765 -8.38 30.32 -34.03
CA VAL A 765 -9.24 29.29 -33.40
C VAL A 765 -10.03 29.77 -32.17
N GLY A 766 -9.67 30.91 -31.63
CA GLY A 766 -10.24 31.49 -30.40
C GLY A 766 -9.56 30.97 -29.14
N ARG A 767 -9.48 31.84 -28.13
CA ARG A 767 -8.74 31.61 -26.90
C ARG A 767 -9.27 30.45 -26.08
N ASP A 768 -10.59 30.32 -25.93
CA ASP A 768 -11.21 29.29 -25.10
C ASP A 768 -10.89 27.85 -25.60
N ASN A 769 -11.02 27.64 -26.92
CA ASN A 769 -10.70 26.35 -27.54
C ASN A 769 -9.20 26.03 -27.40
N PHE A 770 -8.33 27.05 -27.54
CA PHE A 770 -6.90 26.85 -27.43
C PHE A 770 -6.49 26.55 -25.99
N THR A 771 -7.12 27.16 -24.98
CA THR A 771 -6.87 26.87 -23.55
C THR A 771 -7.17 25.39 -23.18
N GLN A 772 -8.24 24.83 -23.76
CA GLN A 772 -8.52 23.40 -23.51
C GLN A 772 -7.43 22.51 -24.12
N PHE A 773 -6.99 22.83 -25.35
CA PHE A 773 -5.88 22.11 -25.98
C PHE A 773 -4.56 22.26 -25.20
N GLU A 774 -4.21 23.46 -24.74
CA GLU A 774 -3.06 23.73 -23.87
C GLU A 774 -3.09 22.84 -22.63
N ARG A 775 -4.27 22.72 -21.99
CA ARG A 775 -4.46 21.89 -20.80
C ARG A 775 -4.20 20.43 -21.06
N VAL A 776 -4.77 19.87 -22.13
CA VAL A 776 -4.58 18.46 -22.48
C VAL A 776 -3.13 18.17 -22.82
N VAL A 777 -2.47 19.02 -23.61
CA VAL A 777 -1.05 18.88 -23.96
C VAL A 777 -0.17 18.92 -22.71
N LEU A 778 -0.39 19.87 -21.80
CA LEU A 778 0.35 19.97 -20.54
C LEU A 778 0.18 18.71 -19.69
N LEU A 779 -1.05 18.27 -19.45
CA LEU A 779 -1.33 17.11 -18.62
C LEU A 779 -0.72 15.84 -19.22
N GLN A 780 -0.85 15.63 -20.51
CA GLN A 780 -0.30 14.46 -21.17
C GLN A 780 1.23 14.45 -21.14
N SER A 781 1.87 15.59 -21.37
CA SER A 781 3.34 15.70 -21.29
C SER A 781 3.82 15.46 -19.85
N PHE A 782 3.14 16.02 -18.84
CA PHE A 782 3.46 15.72 -17.43
C PHE A 782 3.31 14.24 -17.13
N ASP A 783 2.21 13.61 -17.52
CA ASP A 783 1.92 12.21 -17.19
C ASP A 783 2.89 11.25 -17.89
N SER A 784 3.25 11.50 -19.17
CA SER A 784 4.21 10.69 -19.90
C SER A 784 5.61 10.79 -19.31
N ASN A 785 6.10 12.01 -19.13
CA ASN A 785 7.44 12.24 -18.60
C ASN A 785 7.57 11.78 -17.13
N TRP A 786 6.48 11.89 -16.32
CA TRP A 786 6.46 11.39 -14.96
C TRP A 786 6.57 9.85 -14.89
N ARG A 787 5.86 9.13 -15.76
CA ARG A 787 5.96 7.66 -15.86
C ARG A 787 7.38 7.20 -16.19
N ASP A 788 8.01 7.83 -17.17
CA ASP A 788 9.38 7.53 -17.56
C ASP A 788 10.37 7.85 -16.44
N HIS A 789 10.12 8.93 -15.71
CA HIS A 789 10.91 9.31 -14.56
C HIS A 789 10.79 8.31 -13.41
N LEU A 790 9.59 7.79 -13.09
CA LEU A 790 9.40 6.73 -12.10
C LEU A 790 10.20 5.48 -12.46
N SER A 791 10.18 5.08 -13.72
CA SER A 791 11.00 3.96 -14.21
C SER A 791 12.49 4.24 -14.05
N SER A 792 12.94 5.45 -14.38
CA SER A 792 14.33 5.88 -14.23
C SER A 792 14.79 5.89 -12.75
N LEU A 793 13.92 6.31 -11.82
CA LEU A 793 14.20 6.25 -10.39
C LEU A 793 14.31 4.82 -9.87
N ASP A 794 13.47 3.90 -10.37
CA ASP A 794 13.56 2.49 -10.00
C ASP A 794 14.86 1.87 -10.48
N TYR A 795 15.29 2.16 -11.71
CA TYR A 795 16.58 1.71 -12.25
C TYR A 795 17.76 2.30 -11.46
N LEU A 796 17.70 3.60 -11.13
CA LEU A 796 18.70 4.26 -10.31
C LEU A 796 18.81 3.58 -8.92
N ARG A 797 17.68 3.26 -8.29
CA ARG A 797 17.64 2.59 -6.97
C ARG A 797 18.31 1.22 -7.00
N GLN A 798 18.09 0.44 -8.06
CA GLN A 798 18.71 -0.87 -8.22
C GLN A 798 20.23 -0.79 -8.38
N GLY A 799 20.72 0.19 -9.15
CA GLY A 799 22.15 0.37 -9.41
C GLY A 799 22.94 1.14 -8.36
N ILE A 800 22.28 1.83 -7.44
CA ILE A 800 22.92 2.82 -6.57
C ILE A 800 23.94 2.24 -5.58
N HIS A 801 23.80 0.97 -5.18
CA HIS A 801 24.76 0.35 -4.25
C HIS A 801 26.14 0.19 -4.86
N LEU A 802 26.26 0.14 -6.19
CA LEU A 802 27.52 0.07 -6.91
C LEU A 802 28.38 1.33 -6.66
N ARG A 803 27.74 2.47 -6.33
CA ARG A 803 28.45 3.70 -5.93
C ARG A 803 29.23 3.54 -4.62
N GLY A 804 28.87 2.57 -3.79
CA GLY A 804 29.61 2.22 -2.57
C GLY A 804 31.03 1.74 -2.83
N TYR A 805 31.28 1.08 -3.95
CA TYR A 805 32.65 0.67 -4.36
C TYR A 805 33.55 1.86 -4.63
N ALA A 806 32.99 3.00 -5.09
CA ALA A 806 33.71 4.27 -5.26
C ALA A 806 33.84 5.09 -3.97
N GLN A 807 33.62 4.49 -2.79
CA GLN A 807 33.62 5.13 -1.46
C GLN A 807 32.63 6.29 -1.31
N LYS A 808 31.57 6.32 -2.14
CA LYS A 808 30.47 7.28 -2.03
C LYS A 808 29.34 6.69 -1.18
N GLN A 809 28.59 7.58 -0.51
CA GLN A 809 27.42 7.15 0.25
C GLN A 809 26.22 6.95 -0.71
N PRO A 810 25.71 5.71 -0.90
CA PRO A 810 24.67 5.42 -1.89
C PRO A 810 23.42 6.31 -1.75
N LYS A 811 22.99 6.59 -0.52
CA LYS A 811 21.80 7.43 -0.25
C LYS A 811 21.99 8.88 -0.71
N GLN A 812 23.19 9.46 -0.51
CA GLN A 812 23.47 10.84 -0.93
C GLN A 812 23.59 10.93 -2.45
N GLU A 813 24.24 9.96 -3.08
CA GLU A 813 24.32 9.89 -4.54
C GLU A 813 22.95 9.68 -5.16
N TYR A 814 22.09 8.81 -4.58
CA TYR A 814 20.72 8.64 -5.03
C TYR A 814 19.96 9.98 -5.02
N LYS A 815 20.01 10.73 -3.92
CA LYS A 815 19.34 12.04 -3.82
C LYS A 815 19.83 13.01 -4.88
N ARG A 816 21.15 13.05 -5.10
CA ARG A 816 21.77 13.95 -6.08
C ARG A 816 21.34 13.58 -7.51
N GLU A 817 21.47 12.31 -7.87
CA GLU A 817 21.14 11.81 -9.22
C GLU A 817 19.64 11.89 -9.49
N ALA A 818 18.80 11.57 -8.51
CA ALA A 818 17.35 11.72 -8.62
C ALA A 818 16.90 13.17 -8.81
N PHE A 819 17.57 14.12 -8.16
CA PHE A 819 17.31 15.54 -8.36
C PHE A 819 17.67 15.99 -9.78
N GLU A 820 18.80 15.52 -10.31
CA GLU A 820 19.23 15.80 -11.70
C GLU A 820 18.25 15.25 -12.73
N LEU A 821 17.79 14.00 -12.53
CA LEU A 821 16.75 13.39 -13.37
C LEU A 821 15.44 14.20 -13.31
N PHE A 822 15.06 14.67 -12.14
CA PHE A 822 13.84 15.47 -11.98
C PHE A 822 13.94 16.84 -12.67
N ARG A 823 15.10 17.49 -12.61
CA ARG A 823 15.34 18.72 -13.34
C ARG A 823 15.23 18.50 -14.84
N GLN A 824 15.83 17.42 -15.35
CA GLN A 824 15.73 17.04 -16.77
C GLN A 824 14.28 16.80 -17.20
N LEU A 825 13.47 16.13 -16.34
CA LEU A 825 12.04 15.95 -16.60
C LEU A 825 11.32 17.29 -16.77
N LEU A 826 11.52 18.24 -15.87
CA LEU A 826 10.86 19.55 -15.94
C LEU A 826 11.28 20.33 -17.20
N ASP A 827 12.56 20.30 -17.55
CA ASP A 827 13.07 20.92 -18.77
C ASP A 827 12.50 20.23 -20.03
N GLN A 828 12.39 18.90 -20.01
CA GLN A 828 11.81 18.14 -21.12
C GLN A 828 10.31 18.45 -21.30
N VAL A 829 9.52 18.50 -20.23
CA VAL A 829 8.10 18.90 -20.27
C VAL A 829 7.96 20.30 -20.89
N LYS A 830 8.74 21.28 -20.44
CA LYS A 830 8.72 22.64 -20.99
C LYS A 830 8.99 22.64 -22.50
N ASN A 831 10.04 21.97 -22.93
CA ASN A 831 10.43 21.90 -24.34
C ASN A 831 9.39 21.19 -25.20
N GLU A 832 8.88 20.03 -24.74
CA GLU A 832 7.88 19.25 -25.46
C GLU A 832 6.57 20.03 -25.63
N VAL A 833 6.03 20.58 -24.54
CA VAL A 833 4.80 21.36 -24.55
C VAL A 833 4.95 22.59 -25.45
N THR A 834 6.03 23.36 -25.30
CA THR A 834 6.25 24.56 -26.09
C THR A 834 6.38 24.20 -27.57
N LYS A 835 7.13 23.14 -27.89
CA LYS A 835 7.31 22.68 -29.28
C LYS A 835 6.00 22.24 -29.91
N ILE A 836 5.18 21.43 -29.22
CA ILE A 836 3.85 21.01 -29.71
C ILE A 836 2.95 22.22 -29.97
N LEU A 837 2.85 23.14 -29.00
CA LEU A 837 2.00 24.31 -29.13
C LEU A 837 2.49 25.30 -30.22
N MET A 838 3.82 25.41 -30.42
CA MET A 838 4.40 26.24 -31.49
C MET A 838 4.29 25.60 -32.86
N THR A 839 4.30 24.28 -32.98
CA THR A 839 4.32 23.58 -34.27
C THR A 839 2.93 23.12 -34.75
N VAL A 840 1.94 23.04 -33.85
CA VAL A 840 0.58 22.60 -34.23
C VAL A 840 0.02 23.49 -35.36
N GLN A 841 -0.46 22.85 -36.41
CA GLN A 841 -1.16 23.53 -37.53
C GLN A 841 -2.65 23.32 -37.37
N VAL A 842 -3.36 24.38 -37.10
CA VAL A 842 -4.81 24.33 -36.87
C VAL A 842 -5.51 25.21 -37.89
N GLN A 843 -6.45 24.62 -38.63
CA GLN A 843 -7.23 25.32 -39.62
C GLN A 843 -8.65 25.66 -39.20
N SER A 844 -9.15 25.00 -38.13
CA SER A 844 -10.48 25.26 -37.55
C SER A 844 -10.59 24.87 -36.07
N PRO A 845 -11.48 25.51 -35.30
CA PRO A 845 -11.76 25.12 -33.90
C PRO A 845 -12.14 23.64 -33.75
N ALA A 846 -12.95 23.11 -34.66
CA ALA A 846 -13.39 21.70 -34.61
C ALA A 846 -12.23 20.69 -34.75
N GLN A 847 -11.17 21.02 -35.50
CA GLN A 847 -9.99 20.16 -35.63
C GLN A 847 -9.17 20.17 -34.33
N LEU A 848 -9.13 21.30 -33.63
CA LEU A 848 -8.43 21.42 -32.36
C LEU A 848 -9.13 20.61 -31.26
N ASP A 849 -10.47 20.74 -31.18
CA ASP A 849 -11.27 19.96 -30.22
C ASP A 849 -11.15 18.45 -30.51
N GLN A 850 -11.16 18.04 -31.75
CA GLN A 850 -10.96 16.65 -32.12
C GLN A 850 -9.57 16.16 -31.73
N ALA A 851 -8.53 16.95 -31.94
CA ALA A 851 -7.17 16.60 -31.56
C ALA A 851 -7.03 16.49 -30.02
N ALA A 852 -7.64 17.38 -29.26
CA ALA A 852 -7.68 17.30 -27.81
C ALA A 852 -8.40 16.02 -27.32
N GLN A 853 -9.57 15.73 -27.89
CA GLN A 853 -10.34 14.51 -27.56
C GLN A 853 -9.59 13.23 -27.94
N ASP A 854 -8.95 13.19 -29.11
CA ASP A 854 -8.15 12.04 -29.52
C ASP A 854 -6.94 11.81 -28.60
N MET A 855 -6.34 12.90 -28.10
CA MET A 855 -5.25 12.83 -27.12
C MET A 855 -5.74 12.33 -25.75
N GLU A 856 -6.87 12.84 -25.25
CA GLU A 856 -7.49 12.36 -24.00
C GLU A 856 -7.87 10.87 -24.12
N GLN A 857 -8.55 10.46 -25.17
CA GLN A 857 -8.93 9.08 -25.40
C GLN A 857 -7.72 8.13 -25.46
N ARG A 858 -6.63 8.56 -26.10
CA ARG A 858 -5.39 7.76 -26.12
C ARG A 858 -4.78 7.64 -24.70
N ALA A 859 -4.79 8.71 -23.93
CA ALA A 859 -4.27 8.71 -22.58
C ALA A 859 -5.13 7.88 -21.61
N GLU A 860 -6.45 7.88 -21.80
CA GLU A 860 -7.40 7.05 -21.03
C GLU A 860 -7.43 5.57 -21.49
N SER A 861 -7.07 5.28 -22.75
CA SER A 861 -7.12 3.94 -23.33
C SER A 861 -5.95 3.04 -22.95
N ILE A 862 -5.37 3.22 -21.77
CA ILE A 862 -4.32 2.33 -21.28
C ILE A 862 -4.90 0.93 -21.08
N ALA A 863 -4.42 -0.03 -21.89
CA ALA A 863 -4.89 -1.42 -21.82
C ALA A 863 -4.24 -2.15 -20.63
N ASN A 864 -4.95 -3.17 -20.12
CA ASN A 864 -4.45 -4.08 -19.09
C ASN A 864 -3.95 -3.36 -17.81
N VAL A 865 -4.73 -2.40 -17.31
CA VAL A 865 -4.42 -1.74 -16.05
C VAL A 865 -4.46 -2.77 -14.92
N THR A 866 -3.40 -2.79 -14.12
CA THR A 866 -3.27 -3.67 -12.97
C THR A 866 -3.04 -2.87 -11.70
N TYR A 867 -3.66 -3.30 -10.62
CA TYR A 867 -3.52 -2.74 -9.30
C TYR A 867 -2.72 -3.70 -8.43
N THR A 868 -1.58 -3.26 -7.93
CA THR A 868 -0.73 -4.05 -7.03
C THR A 868 -0.79 -3.45 -5.63
N ALA A 869 -1.18 -4.27 -4.68
CA ALA A 869 -1.29 -3.90 -3.27
C ALA A 869 -0.75 -5.02 -2.37
N PRO A 870 -0.27 -4.72 -1.17
CA PRO A 870 -0.01 -5.73 -0.15
C PRO A 870 -1.34 -6.27 0.41
N THR A 871 -1.33 -7.56 0.74
CA THR A 871 -2.43 -8.22 1.47
C THR A 871 -2.23 -8.08 2.98
N GLU A 872 -3.26 -8.42 3.76
CA GLU A 872 -3.19 -8.50 5.23
C GLU A 872 -2.05 -9.43 5.72
N THR A 873 -1.62 -10.39 4.92
CA THR A 873 -0.50 -11.30 5.23
C THR A 873 0.86 -10.72 4.88
N GLY A 874 0.90 -9.54 4.25
CA GLY A 874 2.11 -8.90 3.73
C GLY A 874 2.61 -9.51 2.40
N GLU A 875 1.84 -10.42 1.80
CA GLU A 875 2.06 -10.87 0.43
C GLU A 875 1.59 -9.80 -0.55
N VAL A 876 2.08 -9.84 -1.77
CA VAL A 876 1.72 -8.91 -2.82
C VAL A 876 0.62 -9.52 -3.69
N GLU A 877 -0.51 -8.83 -3.82
CA GLU A 877 -1.58 -9.22 -4.72
C GLU A 877 -1.65 -8.24 -5.89
N THR A 878 -1.80 -8.77 -7.10
CA THR A 878 -2.01 -7.97 -8.30
C THR A 878 -3.36 -8.33 -8.90
N THR A 879 -4.27 -7.36 -8.98
CA THR A 879 -5.58 -7.50 -9.59
C THR A 879 -5.60 -6.78 -10.94
N VAL A 880 -6.24 -7.39 -11.94
CA VAL A 880 -6.42 -6.79 -13.27
C VAL A 880 -7.74 -6.04 -13.30
N ASP A 881 -7.73 -4.80 -13.75
CA ASP A 881 -8.96 -4.03 -13.94
C ASP A 881 -9.84 -4.67 -15.04
N ALA A 882 -10.99 -5.17 -14.65
CA ALA A 882 -11.92 -5.84 -15.56
C ALA A 882 -12.49 -4.88 -16.64
N GLN A 883 -12.45 -3.57 -16.40
CA GLN A 883 -12.93 -2.56 -17.37
C GLN A 883 -11.88 -2.25 -18.44
N THR A 884 -10.60 -2.46 -18.12
CA THR A 884 -9.47 -2.21 -19.04
C THR A 884 -9.01 -3.44 -19.82
N VAL A 885 -9.55 -4.62 -19.53
CA VAL A 885 -9.36 -5.82 -20.36
C VAL A 885 -10.04 -5.57 -21.70
N GLY A 886 -9.33 -4.82 -22.52
CA GLY A 886 -9.82 -4.36 -23.79
C GLY A 886 -10.07 -5.52 -24.74
N HIS A 887 -11.32 -5.76 -25.04
CA HIS A 887 -11.89 -5.62 -26.39
C HIS A 887 -13.39 -5.84 -26.22
N ALA A 888 -14.12 -4.75 -26.20
CA ALA A 888 -15.55 -4.82 -26.54
C ALA A 888 -15.67 -5.65 -27.81
N ILE A 889 -16.41 -6.76 -27.73
CA ILE A 889 -16.75 -7.54 -28.90
C ILE A 889 -17.42 -6.57 -29.88
N PRO A 890 -16.88 -6.34 -31.09
CA PRO A 890 -17.52 -5.41 -32.03
C PRO A 890 -18.99 -5.79 -32.17
N GLU A 891 -19.89 -4.83 -32.06
CA GLU A 891 -21.32 -5.04 -32.24
C GLU A 891 -21.56 -5.72 -33.60
N GLY A 892 -22.10 -6.94 -33.57
CA GLY A 892 -22.41 -7.73 -34.79
C GLY A 892 -21.63 -9.04 -34.96
N VAL A 893 -20.61 -9.32 -34.15
CA VAL A 893 -19.88 -10.60 -34.17
C VAL A 893 -20.62 -11.65 -33.35
N ARG A 894 -21.23 -12.63 -34.00
CA ARG A 894 -21.81 -13.81 -33.34
C ARG A 894 -20.70 -14.79 -32.96
N VAL A 895 -20.34 -14.85 -31.69
CA VAL A 895 -19.36 -15.80 -31.15
C VAL A 895 -20.09 -17.06 -30.68
N GLY A 896 -19.68 -18.20 -31.19
CA GLY A 896 -20.24 -19.51 -30.77
C GLY A 896 -19.81 -19.82 -29.32
N ARG A 897 -20.67 -20.48 -28.56
CA ARG A 897 -20.46 -20.80 -27.13
C ARG A 897 -19.15 -21.55 -26.83
N ASN A 898 -18.62 -22.30 -27.80
CA ASN A 898 -17.39 -23.08 -27.69
C ASN A 898 -16.17 -22.42 -28.40
N ASP A 899 -16.35 -21.30 -29.07
CA ASP A 899 -15.28 -20.59 -29.75
C ASP A 899 -14.34 -19.91 -28.75
N PRO A 900 -13.08 -19.64 -29.12
CA PRO A 900 -12.19 -18.83 -28.29
C PRO A 900 -12.84 -17.47 -28.02
N CYS A 901 -12.74 -17.00 -26.77
CA CYS A 901 -13.28 -15.70 -26.43
C CYS A 901 -12.52 -14.58 -27.17
N PRO A 902 -13.20 -13.65 -27.86
CA PRO A 902 -12.56 -12.58 -28.60
C PRO A 902 -11.72 -11.62 -27.75
N CYS A 903 -11.88 -11.69 -26.41
CA CYS A 903 -11.08 -10.90 -25.47
C CYS A 903 -9.60 -11.35 -25.34
N GLY A 904 -9.15 -12.34 -26.12
CA GLY A 904 -7.78 -12.82 -26.06
C GLY A 904 -7.42 -13.67 -24.83
N SER A 905 -8.36 -13.97 -23.95
CA SER A 905 -8.13 -14.75 -22.71
C SER A 905 -7.77 -16.23 -22.94
N GLY A 906 -7.74 -16.71 -24.18
CA GLY A 906 -7.54 -18.13 -24.50
C GLY A 906 -8.64 -19.08 -24.04
N LYS A 907 -9.63 -18.61 -23.28
CA LYS A 907 -10.75 -19.39 -22.78
C LYS A 907 -11.88 -19.44 -23.81
N LYS A 908 -12.68 -20.53 -23.77
CA LYS A 908 -13.90 -20.61 -24.57
C LYS A 908 -14.90 -19.52 -24.12
N TYR A 909 -15.67 -18.97 -25.05
CA TYR A 909 -16.63 -17.89 -24.78
C TYR A 909 -17.53 -18.19 -23.58
N LYS A 910 -18.10 -19.41 -23.48
CA LYS A 910 -18.91 -19.85 -22.35
C LYS A 910 -18.19 -19.91 -21.00
N GLN A 911 -16.85 -19.84 -20.98
CA GLN A 911 -16.02 -19.88 -19.78
C GLN A 911 -15.46 -18.51 -19.42
N CYS A 912 -15.72 -17.51 -20.28
CA CYS A 912 -15.27 -16.13 -20.13
C CYS A 912 -16.49 -15.18 -20.22
N HIS A 913 -16.61 -14.36 -21.22
CA HIS A 913 -17.71 -13.37 -21.37
C HIS A 913 -19.11 -13.98 -21.58
N GLY A 914 -19.21 -15.20 -22.08
CA GLY A 914 -20.48 -15.94 -22.20
C GLY A 914 -20.91 -16.68 -20.91
N LYS A 915 -20.30 -16.40 -19.76
CA LYS A 915 -20.64 -17.03 -18.49
C LYS A 915 -21.94 -16.49 -17.86
N LEU A 916 -22.36 -15.31 -18.29
CA LEU A 916 -23.55 -14.59 -17.83
C LEU A 916 -24.70 -14.60 -18.88
N ALA A 917 -24.55 -15.27 -20.02
CA ALA A 917 -25.56 -15.42 -21.05
C ALA A 917 -26.27 -16.81 -20.96
#